data_c7966eb3c0faf89b609e23c33f31619b
#
_entry.id   c7966eb3c0faf89b609e23c33f31619b
#
_cell.length_a   1.000
_cell.length_b   1.000
_cell.length_c   1.000
_cell.angle_alpha   90.00
_cell.angle_beta   90.00
_cell.angle_gamma   90.00
#
_symmetry.space_group_name_H-M   'P 1'
#
loop_
_entity.id
_entity.type
_entity.pdbx_description
1 polymer ?
#
loop_
_entity_poly.entity_id
_entity_poly.type
_entity_poly.pdbx_seq_one_letter_code
_entity_poly.pdbx_strand_id
1 'polypeptide(L)'
;MAQIKLNNDFPIDIATAHSRMAKKWKNKATTWAKLVERCSETKRTTESVSEYAKMSREEQSSIKDVGGFVGGYLSGGTRKTANVMWRSIATLDIDYGTPDLWDEFTLNFDFAAMLYSTHKHTPENPRFRLVFPLSRQVRPDEYEPLCRMIASKLNIEVFDDTTYQLARLFYYPSTSRDGEYVFEYQDGKACNVDEFLKQYHDYKDVALWPVSSREGDIIVHELKKVGDPTEKPGLIGAFCRAYSIEDAIDTFLPDVYEKTAHDGRYTYINGSVAAGLVCYEGKFAYSNHETDPASKQLCNAFDLCRIHLYGVQDEGTKITDNTRLPSYLKMQDFVAKDKKVRILLTKERQGQADDDFADIEAEEAGDSAVSETADKWMAELDFDKKGSIKSTASNIIAILENDPRLKNHIWQNLFNGFNYITGGLPWNAEATQWGNTDDANLRIYLDEKYGVTGKDKIKDALVAVVTRHRVHPIRDYLNSLKWDGVPRLDRLIIDYVGAEDNELNRAMTRKHFTAAVARVMNPGCKYDYCLIIAGAEGIGKSTLFNVMGGDWFSDSLVTMEGTKGMEQARNGWVIELPELGSIKRSDVEQVKAYISRQNDMYRPAYGSVMESHPRQCVFCGTTNETYFLKGETGNRRFWVIEVDAKYRKYPDFRAALQADRNQLWAEAVQRYKDGEKLALSDSLEEAAKKRQQQFNDNCDDPLQGLVQEFLDMKLPTDWNTWDLNRRRAYIKNPDPLDETGVEIRTKVCAAEFLCEMMGINISDKGYKYEARRVNKVLDDLGWLKLSSARFPIYGTQRAFSRPEDDDESDL
;
A
#
# COMPACT_ATOMS: atom_id res chain seq x y z
N MET A 1 -89.92 8.28 6.61
CA MET A 1 -88.93 7.26 6.25
C MET A 1 -89.63 5.97 5.87
N ALA A 2 -89.30 5.40 4.74
CA ALA A 2 -89.83 4.07 4.38
C ALA A 2 -89.26 3.07 5.40
N GLN A 3 -90.16 2.24 5.98
CA GLN A 3 -89.77 1.18 6.92
C GLN A 3 -88.88 0.18 6.17
N ILE A 4 -87.60 0.06 6.58
CA ILE A 4 -86.68 -0.90 6.01
C ILE A 4 -87.26 -2.30 6.22
N LYS A 5 -87.62 -3.01 5.12
CA LYS A 5 -88.08 -4.41 5.15
C LYS A 5 -87.04 -5.31 4.52
N LEU A 6 -86.27 -6.02 5.35
CA LEU A 6 -85.32 -7.07 4.92
C LEU A 6 -85.94 -8.41 5.23
N ASN A 7 -86.13 -9.27 4.17
CA ASN A 7 -86.55 -10.64 4.33
C ASN A 7 -85.42 -11.60 4.74
N ASN A 8 -84.13 -11.15 4.46
CA ASN A 8 -82.93 -11.88 4.77
C ASN A 8 -82.12 -11.10 5.84
N ASP A 9 -81.82 -11.77 6.96
CA ASP A 9 -80.99 -11.26 8.01
C ASP A 9 -79.89 -12.27 8.34
N PHE A 10 -78.69 -11.82 8.60
CA PHE A 10 -77.53 -12.67 8.80
C PHE A 10 -76.83 -12.25 10.10
N PRO A 11 -76.26 -13.19 10.89
CA PRO A 11 -75.38 -12.86 12.00
C PRO A 11 -74.08 -12.33 11.43
N ILE A 12 -73.62 -11.19 12.00
CA ILE A 12 -72.35 -10.58 11.62
C ILE A 12 -71.57 -10.19 12.88
N ASP A 13 -70.27 -10.21 12.74
CA ASP A 13 -69.35 -9.69 13.77
C ASP A 13 -68.76 -8.35 13.33
N ILE A 14 -68.85 -7.35 14.17
CA ILE A 14 -68.23 -6.08 13.96
C ILE A 14 -67.44 -5.65 15.18
N ALA A 15 -66.30 -5.02 15.01
CA ALA A 15 -65.60 -4.32 16.10
C ALA A 15 -65.92 -2.84 16.05
N THR A 16 -66.39 -2.26 17.14
CA THR A 16 -66.88 -0.89 17.19
C THR A 16 -66.11 -0.01 18.19
N ALA A 17 -66.04 1.29 17.90
CA ALA A 17 -65.50 2.30 18.80
C ALA A 17 -66.22 3.64 18.64
N HIS A 18 -66.20 4.47 19.69
CA HIS A 18 -66.86 5.77 19.67
C HIS A 18 -66.04 6.85 18.93
N SER A 19 -64.76 6.58 18.66
CA SER A 19 -63.89 7.49 17.94
C SER A 19 -62.75 6.69 17.23
N ARG A 20 -62.22 7.24 16.15
CA ARG A 20 -61.04 6.73 15.48
C ARG A 20 -59.83 6.63 16.39
N MET A 21 -59.72 7.50 17.38
CA MET A 21 -58.61 7.59 18.34
C MET A 21 -58.73 6.62 19.51
N ALA A 22 -59.82 5.79 19.54
CA ALA A 22 -60.00 4.83 20.61
C ALA A 22 -58.92 3.76 20.64
N LYS A 23 -58.26 3.59 21.78
CA LYS A 23 -57.20 2.56 21.99
C LYS A 23 -57.78 1.19 22.14
N LYS A 24 -59.05 1.05 22.55
CA LYS A 24 -59.76 -0.21 22.74
C LYS A 24 -61.05 -0.23 21.86
N TRP A 25 -61.18 -1.28 21.09
CA TRP A 25 -62.30 -1.63 20.24
C TRP A 25 -63.10 -2.76 20.85
N LYS A 26 -64.42 -2.73 20.78
CA LYS A 26 -65.30 -3.76 21.34
C LYS A 26 -65.83 -4.60 20.22
N ASN A 27 -65.54 -5.88 20.22
CA ASN A 27 -66.19 -6.84 19.34
C ASN A 27 -67.67 -6.98 19.75
N LYS A 28 -68.52 -6.97 18.76
CA LYS A 28 -69.98 -7.07 18.91
C LYS A 28 -70.56 -8.00 17.89
N ALA A 29 -71.16 -9.10 18.34
CA ALA A 29 -72.04 -9.92 17.51
C ALA A 29 -73.36 -9.18 17.31
N THR A 30 -73.83 -9.03 16.10
CA THR A 30 -75.05 -8.33 15.73
C THR A 30 -75.64 -8.97 14.45
N THR A 31 -76.66 -8.36 13.89
CA THR A 31 -77.21 -8.81 12.64
C THR A 31 -77.06 -7.78 11.54
N TRP A 32 -77.14 -8.20 10.30
CA TRP A 32 -77.08 -7.36 9.10
C TRP A 32 -78.15 -6.26 9.15
N ALA A 33 -79.44 -6.74 9.41
CA ALA A 33 -80.55 -5.81 9.51
C ALA A 33 -80.33 -4.66 10.51
N LYS A 34 -79.78 -4.95 11.70
CA LYS A 34 -79.43 -3.88 12.73
C LYS A 34 -78.35 -2.94 12.25
N LEU A 35 -77.40 -3.41 11.41
CA LEU A 35 -76.37 -2.54 10.85
C LEU A 35 -76.95 -1.66 9.76
N VAL A 36 -77.82 -2.19 8.89
CA VAL A 36 -78.51 -1.44 7.87
C VAL A 36 -79.36 -0.37 8.49
N GLU A 37 -80.22 -0.74 9.50
CA GLU A 37 -81.00 0.24 10.24
C GLU A 37 -80.16 1.36 10.91
N ARG A 38 -79.00 1.00 11.51
CA ARG A 38 -78.10 1.95 12.12
C ARG A 38 -77.46 2.90 11.06
N CYS A 39 -77.26 2.46 9.82
CA CYS A 39 -76.70 3.29 8.74
C CYS A 39 -77.72 4.01 7.90
N SER A 40 -79.01 3.70 8.03
CA SER A 40 -80.06 4.43 7.30
C SER A 40 -80.27 5.87 7.86
N GLU A 41 -79.84 6.11 9.10
CA GLU A 41 -79.92 7.42 9.72
C GLU A 41 -78.52 8.07 9.79
N THR A 42 -78.44 9.32 9.35
CA THR A 42 -77.20 10.13 9.45
C THR A 42 -77.20 11.03 10.67
N LYS A 43 -76.06 11.20 11.29
CA LYS A 43 -75.85 12.25 12.31
C LYS A 43 -75.54 13.57 11.62
N ARG A 44 -76.44 14.58 11.75
CA ARG A 44 -76.15 15.90 11.22
C ARG A 44 -75.25 16.67 12.18
N THR A 45 -74.20 17.27 11.62
CA THR A 45 -73.23 18.10 12.35
C THR A 45 -73.62 19.59 12.24
N THR A 46 -72.85 20.46 12.87
CA THR A 46 -73.28 21.87 13.03
C THR A 46 -72.81 22.78 11.90
N GLU A 47 -71.74 22.39 11.17
CA GLU A 47 -71.18 23.17 10.08
C GLU A 47 -71.96 22.95 8.78
N SER A 48 -71.80 23.88 7.82
CA SER A 48 -72.32 23.70 6.46
C SER A 48 -71.29 22.97 5.55
N VAL A 49 -71.72 22.46 4.44
CA VAL A 49 -70.89 21.86 3.43
C VAL A 49 -69.76 22.79 2.99
N SER A 50 -70.11 24.09 2.79
CA SER A 50 -69.15 25.10 2.40
C SER A 50 -68.12 25.46 3.51
N GLU A 51 -68.53 25.43 4.77
CA GLU A 51 -67.63 25.59 5.92
C GLU A 51 -66.73 24.40 6.09
N TYR A 52 -67.26 23.18 6.01
CA TYR A 52 -66.49 21.94 6.06
C TYR A 52 -65.43 21.84 5.00
N ALA A 53 -65.72 22.27 3.75
CA ALA A 53 -64.78 22.24 2.63
C ALA A 53 -63.53 23.15 2.88
N LYS A 54 -63.69 24.23 3.64
CA LYS A 54 -62.62 25.18 3.96
C LYS A 54 -61.77 24.81 5.18
N MET A 55 -62.18 23.80 5.96
CA MET A 55 -61.50 23.35 7.15
C MET A 55 -60.22 22.57 6.83
N SER A 56 -59.29 22.57 7.76
CA SER A 56 -58.10 21.75 7.68
C SER A 56 -58.47 20.24 7.70
N ARG A 57 -57.57 19.38 7.18
CA ARG A 57 -57.81 17.91 7.19
C ARG A 57 -58.00 17.34 8.59
N GLU A 58 -57.45 18.00 9.59
CA GLU A 58 -57.49 17.57 11.00
C GLU A 58 -58.86 17.92 11.60
N GLU A 59 -59.36 19.12 11.36
CA GLU A 59 -60.72 19.56 11.77
C GLU A 59 -61.79 18.73 11.07
N GLN A 60 -61.69 18.55 9.74
CA GLN A 60 -62.63 17.68 8.98
C GLN A 60 -62.65 16.24 9.56
N SER A 61 -61.46 15.72 9.95
CA SER A 61 -61.37 14.37 10.50
C SER A 61 -61.94 14.26 11.90
N SER A 62 -61.94 15.32 12.68
CA SER A 62 -62.57 15.42 13.99
C SER A 62 -64.11 15.49 13.90
N ILE A 63 -64.62 16.29 12.99
CA ILE A 63 -66.07 16.48 12.79
C ILE A 63 -66.75 15.24 12.32
N LYS A 64 -66.20 14.53 11.35
CA LYS A 64 -66.76 13.27 10.79
C LYS A 64 -66.60 12.08 11.74
N ASP A 65 -65.85 12.24 12.87
CA ASP A 65 -65.63 11.13 13.81
C ASP A 65 -66.79 10.97 14.77
N VAL A 66 -67.86 10.41 14.28
CA VAL A 66 -69.04 10.06 15.04
C VAL A 66 -69.04 8.62 15.55
N GLY A 67 -67.85 8.02 15.62
CA GLY A 67 -67.65 6.59 15.85
C GLY A 67 -67.71 5.77 14.57
N GLY A 68 -67.40 4.50 14.66
CA GLY A 68 -67.31 3.63 13.51
C GLY A 68 -67.16 2.18 13.87
N PHE A 69 -66.96 1.38 12.82
CA PHE A 69 -66.80 -0.06 12.94
C PHE A 69 -65.71 -0.59 11.97
N VAL A 70 -65.17 -1.74 12.29
CA VAL A 70 -64.43 -2.67 11.41
C VAL A 70 -65.31 -3.86 11.20
N GLY A 71 -65.50 -4.30 9.94
CA GLY A 71 -66.45 -5.37 9.58
C GLY A 71 -66.02 -6.80 9.91
N GLY A 72 -65.48 -7.03 11.13
CA GLY A 72 -65.00 -8.30 11.56
C GLY A 72 -64.59 -8.32 13.05
N TYR A 73 -63.88 -9.36 13.46
CA TYR A 73 -63.47 -9.61 14.85
C TYR A 73 -61.99 -9.25 15.02
N LEU A 74 -61.68 -8.47 16.11
CA LEU A 74 -60.35 -8.06 16.47
C LEU A 74 -59.85 -8.77 17.73
N SER A 75 -58.75 -9.51 17.60
CA SER A 75 -58.04 -10.10 18.74
C SER A 75 -57.47 -8.99 19.63
N GLY A 76 -57.52 -9.14 20.99
CA GLY A 76 -56.99 -8.18 21.91
C GLY A 76 -57.61 -6.78 21.89
N GLY A 77 -58.70 -6.57 21.12
CA GLY A 77 -59.46 -5.29 21.10
C GLY A 77 -58.62 -4.08 20.62
N THR A 78 -57.59 -4.26 19.85
CA THR A 78 -56.85 -3.15 19.20
C THR A 78 -56.96 -3.24 17.67
N ARG A 79 -57.22 -2.08 17.04
CA ARG A 79 -57.36 -1.99 15.57
C ARG A 79 -56.01 -1.94 14.89
N LYS A 80 -55.48 -3.15 14.61
CA LYS A 80 -54.27 -3.41 13.80
C LYS A 80 -54.56 -4.56 12.83
N THR A 81 -53.96 -4.54 11.64
CA THR A 81 -54.13 -5.59 10.64
C THR A 81 -53.82 -6.97 11.22
N ALA A 82 -52.73 -7.14 11.94
CA ALA A 82 -52.36 -8.41 12.57
C ALA A 82 -53.37 -8.95 13.61
N ASN A 83 -54.29 -8.12 14.09
CA ASN A 83 -55.31 -8.47 15.09
C ASN A 83 -56.67 -8.84 14.45
N VAL A 84 -56.86 -8.68 13.17
CA VAL A 84 -58.06 -9.07 12.48
C VAL A 84 -58.08 -10.58 12.31
N MET A 85 -59.02 -11.24 13.01
CA MET A 85 -59.12 -12.71 12.94
C MET A 85 -59.97 -13.17 11.73
N TRP A 86 -61.06 -12.45 11.46
CA TRP A 86 -61.88 -12.65 10.29
C TRP A 86 -62.72 -11.41 9.99
N ARG A 87 -63.27 -11.37 8.76
CA ARG A 87 -64.25 -10.38 8.31
C ARG A 87 -65.59 -11.11 8.06
N SER A 88 -66.68 -10.51 8.50
CA SER A 88 -68.06 -11.02 8.25
C SER A 88 -68.85 -10.12 7.32
N ILE A 89 -68.36 -8.93 7.06
CA ILE A 89 -68.88 -7.99 6.06
C ILE A 89 -67.75 -7.41 5.27
N ALA A 90 -67.93 -7.17 4.01
CA ALA A 90 -67.06 -6.35 3.19
C ALA A 90 -67.47 -4.87 3.26
N THR A 91 -66.47 -4.03 3.20
CA THR A 91 -66.69 -2.57 3.31
C THR A 91 -65.73 -1.87 2.32
N LEU A 92 -66.28 -1.06 1.40
CA LEU A 92 -65.55 -0.41 0.32
C LEU A 92 -65.85 1.10 0.32
N ASP A 93 -64.84 1.94 0.39
CA ASP A 93 -64.92 3.39 0.24
C ASP A 93 -64.89 3.77 -1.23
N ILE A 94 -65.81 4.58 -1.68
CA ILE A 94 -65.92 5.06 -3.06
C ILE A 94 -65.67 6.56 -3.04
N ASP A 95 -64.51 6.97 -3.44
CA ASP A 95 -64.08 8.39 -3.44
C ASP A 95 -64.30 9.06 -4.79
N TYR A 96 -64.52 8.29 -5.86
CA TYR A 96 -64.70 8.77 -7.25
C TYR A 96 -66.00 8.23 -7.85
N GLY A 97 -67.05 8.23 -7.02
CA GLY A 97 -68.33 7.65 -7.43
C GLY A 97 -69.03 8.44 -8.55
N THR A 98 -69.95 7.72 -9.21
CA THR A 98 -70.93 8.30 -10.14
C THR A 98 -72.32 8.32 -9.53
N PRO A 99 -73.24 9.17 -9.94
CA PRO A 99 -74.61 9.12 -9.44
C PRO A 99 -75.30 7.79 -9.67
N ASP A 100 -75.01 7.10 -10.77
CA ASP A 100 -75.63 5.82 -11.22
C ASP A 100 -74.97 4.59 -10.58
N LEU A 101 -74.00 4.73 -9.73
CA LEU A 101 -73.19 3.61 -9.17
C LEU A 101 -74.05 2.57 -8.43
N TRP A 102 -75.15 2.98 -7.81
CA TRP A 102 -76.04 2.06 -7.16
C TRP A 102 -76.82 1.20 -8.17
N ASP A 103 -77.27 1.85 -9.24
CA ASP A 103 -77.95 1.13 -10.34
C ASP A 103 -77.01 0.17 -11.04
N GLU A 104 -75.75 0.54 -11.28
CA GLU A 104 -74.70 -0.37 -11.78
C GLU A 104 -74.42 -1.53 -10.81
N PHE A 105 -74.43 -1.28 -9.50
CA PHE A 105 -74.28 -2.34 -8.51
C PHE A 105 -75.45 -3.34 -8.59
N THR A 106 -76.71 -2.88 -8.59
CA THR A 106 -77.89 -3.73 -8.60
C THR A 106 -78.08 -4.51 -9.92
N LEU A 107 -77.56 -3.99 -11.02
CA LEU A 107 -77.47 -4.73 -12.29
C LEU A 107 -76.39 -5.85 -12.28
N ASN A 108 -75.30 -5.69 -11.58
CA ASN A 108 -74.19 -6.64 -11.57
C ASN A 108 -74.32 -7.68 -10.48
N PHE A 109 -75.01 -7.36 -9.35
CA PHE A 109 -75.07 -8.20 -8.17
C PHE A 109 -76.50 -8.33 -7.58
N ASP A 110 -76.87 -9.53 -7.17
CA ASP A 110 -78.15 -9.86 -6.57
C ASP A 110 -78.09 -10.11 -5.04
N PHE A 111 -76.84 -9.91 -4.44
CA PHE A 111 -76.68 -10.16 -3.01
C PHE A 111 -77.01 -8.90 -2.16
N ALA A 112 -77.29 -9.13 -0.88
CA ALA A 112 -77.62 -8.09 0.05
C ALA A 112 -76.51 -7.08 0.17
N ALA A 113 -76.84 -5.78 0.07
CA ALA A 113 -75.88 -4.68 0.24
C ALA A 113 -76.54 -3.40 0.70
N MET A 114 -75.75 -2.46 1.24
CA MET A 114 -76.16 -1.08 1.43
C MET A 114 -75.12 -0.13 0.93
N LEU A 115 -75.54 1.01 0.43
CA LEU A 115 -74.71 2.10 0.04
C LEU A 115 -75.13 3.35 0.87
N TYR A 116 -74.16 4.07 1.45
CA TYR A 116 -74.48 5.33 2.11
C TYR A 116 -73.41 6.39 1.81
N SER A 117 -73.84 7.66 1.76
CA SER A 117 -72.96 8.77 1.47
C SER A 117 -72.00 9.10 2.63
N THR A 118 -70.79 9.51 2.32
CA THR A 118 -69.79 9.94 3.29
C THR A 118 -70.03 11.43 3.65
N HIS A 119 -69.37 11.92 4.71
CA HIS A 119 -69.45 13.33 5.16
C HIS A 119 -69.02 14.34 4.07
N LYS A 120 -68.21 13.94 3.10
CA LYS A 120 -67.71 14.74 1.99
C LYS A 120 -68.55 14.65 0.72
N HIS A 121 -69.60 13.89 0.75
CA HIS A 121 -70.45 13.72 -0.37
C HIS A 121 -71.13 15.03 -0.80
N THR A 122 -71.17 15.28 -2.07
CA THR A 122 -72.01 16.31 -2.73
C THR A 122 -72.57 15.75 -4.05
N PRO A 123 -73.68 16.24 -4.58
CA PRO A 123 -74.23 15.77 -5.87
C PRO A 123 -73.22 15.86 -7.03
N GLU A 124 -72.35 16.89 -7.04
CA GLU A 124 -71.32 17.12 -8.05
C GLU A 124 -70.08 16.23 -7.86
N ASN A 125 -69.86 15.73 -6.61
CA ASN A 125 -68.75 14.84 -6.29
C ASN A 125 -69.26 13.73 -5.35
N PRO A 126 -69.90 12.72 -5.90
CA PRO A 126 -70.50 11.64 -5.12
C PRO A 126 -69.41 10.82 -4.43
N ARG A 127 -69.60 10.63 -3.09
CA ARG A 127 -68.72 9.79 -2.27
C ARG A 127 -69.55 8.89 -1.40
N PHE A 128 -69.30 7.59 -1.53
CA PHE A 128 -70.12 6.60 -0.93
C PHE A 128 -69.32 5.54 -0.14
N ARG A 129 -70.06 4.76 0.66
CA ARG A 129 -69.62 3.50 1.23
C ARG A 129 -70.53 2.39 0.84
N LEU A 130 -69.93 1.39 0.19
CA LEU A 130 -70.60 0.16 -0.15
C LEU A 130 -70.28 -0.90 0.92
N VAL A 131 -71.28 -1.50 1.51
CA VAL A 131 -71.15 -2.49 2.57
C VAL A 131 -72.06 -3.68 2.23
N PHE A 132 -71.56 -4.89 2.39
CA PHE A 132 -72.38 -6.11 2.12
C PHE A 132 -71.96 -7.26 3.05
N PRO A 133 -72.91 -8.15 3.44
CA PRO A 133 -72.64 -9.28 4.30
C PRO A 133 -71.96 -10.40 3.48
N LEU A 134 -71.07 -11.13 4.13
CA LEU A 134 -70.34 -12.25 3.52
C LEU A 134 -71.03 -13.58 3.93
N SER A 135 -71.01 -14.54 3.01
CA SER A 135 -71.71 -15.87 3.21
C SER A 135 -71.05 -16.70 4.31
N ARG A 136 -69.83 -16.41 4.67
CA ARG A 136 -69.03 -16.99 5.74
C ARG A 136 -68.03 -16.00 6.31
N GLN A 137 -67.43 -16.39 7.44
CA GLN A 137 -66.25 -15.67 7.93
C GLN A 137 -65.12 -15.76 6.93
N VAL A 138 -64.51 -14.64 6.56
CA VAL A 138 -63.43 -14.53 5.58
C VAL A 138 -62.13 -14.29 6.31
N ARG A 139 -61.15 -15.13 6.00
CA ARG A 139 -59.80 -15.01 6.58
C ARG A 139 -59.09 -13.79 6.06
N PRO A 140 -58.02 -13.33 6.78
CA PRO A 140 -57.23 -12.17 6.36
C PRO A 140 -56.66 -12.26 4.93
N ASP A 141 -56.24 -13.45 4.51
CA ASP A 141 -55.68 -13.73 3.18
C ASP A 141 -56.73 -13.78 2.06
N GLU A 142 -57.98 -13.94 2.40
CA GLU A 142 -59.09 -14.00 1.43
C GLU A 142 -59.76 -12.64 1.21
N TYR A 143 -59.65 -11.72 2.16
CA TYR A 143 -60.49 -10.50 2.17
C TYR A 143 -60.12 -9.51 1.06
N GLU A 144 -58.85 -9.16 0.88
CA GLU A 144 -58.39 -8.20 -0.12
C GLU A 144 -58.67 -8.69 -1.56
N PRO A 145 -58.28 -9.95 -1.96
CA PRO A 145 -58.61 -10.44 -3.29
C PRO A 145 -60.13 -10.52 -3.56
N LEU A 146 -60.93 -10.90 -2.57
CA LEU A 146 -62.39 -10.88 -2.68
C LEU A 146 -62.89 -9.46 -3.00
N CYS A 147 -62.48 -8.47 -2.22
CA CYS A 147 -62.92 -7.10 -2.39
C CYS A 147 -62.46 -6.50 -3.72
N ARG A 148 -61.21 -6.78 -4.15
CA ARG A 148 -60.68 -6.33 -5.44
C ARG A 148 -61.43 -7.00 -6.64
N MET A 149 -61.76 -8.25 -6.53
CA MET A 149 -62.56 -8.92 -7.59
C MET A 149 -63.93 -8.28 -7.75
N ILE A 150 -64.60 -7.97 -6.64
CA ILE A 150 -65.91 -7.30 -6.67
C ILE A 150 -65.80 -5.87 -7.21
N ALA A 151 -64.78 -5.14 -6.76
CA ALA A 151 -64.49 -3.78 -7.24
C ALA A 151 -64.17 -3.74 -8.74
N SER A 152 -63.45 -4.75 -9.27
CA SER A 152 -63.17 -4.83 -10.70
C SER A 152 -64.38 -5.00 -11.59
N LYS A 153 -65.44 -5.62 -11.05
CA LYS A 153 -66.70 -5.76 -11.78
C LYS A 153 -67.58 -4.54 -11.78
N LEU A 154 -67.32 -3.59 -10.88
CA LEU A 154 -68.01 -2.29 -10.80
C LEU A 154 -67.16 -1.12 -11.36
N ASN A 155 -66.02 -1.33 -11.93
CA ASN A 155 -65.00 -0.36 -12.21
C ASN A 155 -64.13 -0.03 -10.98
N ILE A 156 -62.99 -0.68 -10.88
CA ILE A 156 -62.04 -0.54 -9.74
C ILE A 156 -61.57 0.94 -9.55
N GLU A 157 -61.64 1.76 -10.59
CA GLU A 157 -61.20 3.17 -10.57
C GLU A 157 -62.05 4.08 -9.67
N VAL A 158 -63.28 3.67 -9.33
CA VAL A 158 -64.16 4.48 -8.46
C VAL A 158 -63.87 4.30 -6.96
N PHE A 159 -63.08 3.28 -6.58
CA PHE A 159 -62.78 2.95 -5.19
C PHE A 159 -61.52 3.63 -4.69
N ASP A 160 -61.48 3.93 -3.38
CA ASP A 160 -60.22 4.33 -2.69
C ASP A 160 -59.29 3.15 -2.64
N ASP A 161 -58.06 3.26 -3.18
CA ASP A 161 -57.06 2.18 -3.25
C ASP A 161 -56.70 1.62 -1.86
N THR A 162 -56.89 2.40 -0.80
CA THR A 162 -56.65 1.95 0.58
C THR A 162 -57.86 1.25 1.23
N THR A 163 -59.00 1.10 0.49
CA THR A 163 -60.23 0.51 1.03
C THR A 163 -60.09 -0.95 1.33
N TYR A 164 -59.20 -1.68 0.68
CA TYR A 164 -58.99 -3.11 0.77
C TYR A 164 -58.28 -3.54 2.06
N GLN A 165 -57.81 -2.58 2.88
CA GLN A 165 -57.08 -2.87 4.12
C GLN A 165 -58.00 -3.57 5.15
N LEU A 166 -57.54 -4.69 5.71
CA LEU A 166 -58.24 -5.51 6.68
C LEU A 166 -58.77 -4.78 7.88
N ALA A 167 -57.95 -3.87 8.46
CA ALA A 167 -58.33 -3.09 9.67
C ALA A 167 -58.91 -1.72 9.36
N ARG A 168 -59.38 -1.50 8.09
CA ARG A 168 -59.95 -0.19 7.71
C ARG A 168 -61.17 0.16 8.58
N LEU A 169 -61.14 1.35 9.11
CA LEU A 169 -62.25 1.96 9.86
C LEU A 169 -63.29 2.52 8.89
N PHE A 170 -64.59 2.14 9.08
CA PHE A 170 -65.73 2.77 8.45
C PHE A 170 -66.49 3.57 9.52
N TYR A 171 -66.59 4.91 9.30
CA TYR A 171 -67.40 5.73 10.15
C TYR A 171 -68.89 5.49 9.96
N TYR A 172 -69.64 5.54 11.03
CA TYR A 172 -71.10 5.65 10.92
C TYR A 172 -71.45 6.91 10.12
N PRO A 173 -72.64 6.96 9.50
CA PRO A 173 -73.03 8.10 8.69
C PRO A 173 -73.06 9.40 9.47
N SER A 174 -72.45 10.41 8.90
CA SER A 174 -72.55 11.79 9.35
C SER A 174 -72.58 12.72 8.14
N THR A 175 -73.27 13.85 8.27
CA THR A 175 -73.53 14.80 7.16
C THR A 175 -73.56 16.22 7.72
N SER A 176 -73.06 17.20 7.00
CA SER A 176 -73.17 18.62 7.37
C SER A 176 -74.65 19.03 7.50
N ARG A 177 -74.92 20.09 8.23
CA ARG A 177 -76.32 20.52 8.52
C ARG A 177 -77.21 20.70 7.26
N ASP A 178 -76.63 21.14 6.14
CA ASP A 178 -77.26 21.41 4.85
C ASP A 178 -76.83 20.42 3.77
N GLY A 179 -76.05 19.39 4.14
CA GLY A 179 -75.61 18.42 3.21
C GLY A 179 -76.64 17.35 2.86
N GLU A 180 -76.53 16.74 1.74
CA GLU A 180 -77.36 15.65 1.30
C GLU A 180 -76.91 14.31 1.94
N TYR A 181 -77.85 13.48 2.30
CA TYR A 181 -77.60 12.13 2.76
C TYR A 181 -78.30 11.13 1.87
N VAL A 182 -77.51 10.36 1.14
CA VAL A 182 -77.96 9.29 0.27
C VAL A 182 -77.80 7.97 1.00
N PHE A 183 -78.86 7.15 1.00
CA PHE A 183 -78.87 5.83 1.56
C PHE A 183 -79.68 4.91 0.66
N GLU A 184 -79.07 3.88 0.15
CA GLU A 184 -79.68 2.85 -0.70
C GLU A 184 -79.39 1.48 -0.11
N TYR A 185 -80.26 0.54 -0.32
CA TYR A 185 -80.09 -0.85 0.09
C TYR A 185 -80.84 -1.83 -0.81
N GLN A 186 -80.24 -3.02 -0.91
CA GLN A 186 -80.82 -4.17 -1.63
C GLN A 186 -80.94 -5.31 -0.64
N ASP A 187 -82.10 -5.98 -0.60
CA ASP A 187 -82.30 -7.25 0.08
C ASP A 187 -81.89 -8.40 -0.84
N GLY A 188 -81.29 -9.45 -0.26
CA GLY A 188 -80.77 -10.58 -1.01
C GLY A 188 -80.04 -11.55 -0.11
N LYS A 189 -79.42 -12.55 -0.69
CA LYS A 189 -78.53 -13.50 0.04
C LYS A 189 -77.23 -12.79 0.40
N ALA A 190 -76.47 -13.29 1.36
CA ALA A 190 -75.12 -12.84 1.61
C ALA A 190 -74.23 -13.11 0.42
N CYS A 191 -73.25 -12.23 0.14
CA CYS A 191 -72.31 -12.37 -0.93
C CYS A 191 -71.55 -13.71 -0.86
N ASN A 192 -71.62 -14.52 -1.91
CA ASN A 192 -70.96 -15.81 -1.96
C ASN A 192 -69.45 -15.66 -2.16
N VAL A 193 -68.71 -15.75 -1.07
CA VAL A 193 -67.24 -15.55 -1.02
C VAL A 193 -66.51 -16.51 -1.96
N ASP A 194 -66.92 -17.80 -1.95
CA ASP A 194 -66.19 -18.80 -2.71
C ASP A 194 -66.39 -18.69 -4.22
N GLU A 195 -67.52 -18.12 -4.66
CA GLU A 195 -67.79 -17.84 -6.05
C GLU A 195 -66.89 -16.79 -6.65
N PHE A 196 -66.56 -15.73 -5.89
CA PHE A 196 -65.66 -14.67 -6.33
C PHE A 196 -64.22 -15.14 -6.25
N LEU A 197 -63.80 -15.83 -5.19
CA LEU A 197 -62.43 -16.34 -5.04
C LEU A 197 -62.09 -17.41 -6.09
N LYS A 198 -63.05 -18.24 -6.52
CA LYS A 198 -62.84 -19.20 -7.60
C LYS A 198 -62.61 -18.58 -8.99
N GLN A 199 -62.84 -17.29 -9.16
CA GLN A 199 -62.53 -16.60 -10.43
C GLN A 199 -61.06 -16.37 -10.58
N TYR A 200 -60.27 -16.42 -9.52
CA TYR A 200 -58.81 -16.45 -9.60
C TYR A 200 -58.32 -17.86 -9.90
N HIS A 201 -57.25 -17.98 -10.67
CA HIS A 201 -56.51 -19.26 -10.76
C HIS A 201 -55.91 -19.61 -9.39
N ASP A 202 -55.32 -18.66 -8.72
CA ASP A 202 -54.89 -18.68 -7.32
C ASP A 202 -55.13 -17.26 -6.71
N TYR A 203 -56.10 -17.15 -5.77
CA TYR A 203 -56.38 -15.89 -5.11
C TYR A 203 -55.27 -15.44 -4.16
N LYS A 204 -54.33 -16.30 -3.82
CA LYS A 204 -53.14 -15.94 -3.02
C LYS A 204 -52.03 -15.30 -3.85
N ASP A 205 -52.06 -15.46 -5.15
CA ASP A 205 -51.12 -14.81 -6.06
C ASP A 205 -51.50 -13.35 -6.31
N VAL A 206 -50.77 -12.43 -5.66
CA VAL A 206 -50.98 -10.98 -5.76
C VAL A 206 -50.84 -10.45 -7.19
N ALA A 207 -50.11 -11.15 -8.06
CA ALA A 207 -49.97 -10.78 -9.46
C ALA A 207 -51.27 -10.86 -10.27
N LEU A 208 -52.22 -11.65 -9.79
CA LEU A 208 -53.53 -11.86 -10.43
C LEU A 208 -54.62 -10.90 -9.90
N TRP A 209 -54.32 -10.09 -8.88
CA TRP A 209 -55.30 -9.20 -8.31
C TRP A 209 -55.56 -8.00 -9.22
N PRO A 210 -56.83 -7.62 -9.40
CA PRO A 210 -57.15 -6.36 -10.08
C PRO A 210 -56.57 -5.15 -9.32
N VAL A 211 -56.00 -4.23 -10.03
CA VAL A 211 -55.42 -2.97 -9.50
C VAL A 211 -55.95 -1.77 -10.26
N SER A 212 -56.07 -0.61 -9.61
CA SER A 212 -56.42 0.63 -10.27
C SER A 212 -55.20 1.21 -11.03
N SER A 213 -55.46 2.06 -12.03
CA SER A 213 -54.43 2.80 -12.73
C SER A 213 -53.59 3.65 -11.77
N ARG A 214 -54.20 4.20 -10.73
CA ARG A 214 -53.55 5.04 -9.71
C ARG A 214 -52.53 4.32 -8.86
N GLU A 215 -52.74 3.01 -8.56
CA GLU A 215 -51.76 2.20 -7.83
C GLU A 215 -50.47 2.05 -8.65
N GLY A 216 -50.55 1.86 -9.96
CA GLY A 216 -49.41 1.89 -10.87
C GLY A 216 -48.70 3.27 -10.92
N ASP A 217 -49.48 4.33 -11.02
CA ASP A 217 -48.97 5.70 -11.10
C ASP A 217 -48.27 6.14 -9.81
N ILE A 218 -48.71 5.71 -8.66
CA ILE A 218 -48.06 5.99 -7.35
C ILE A 218 -46.65 5.43 -7.34
N ILE A 219 -46.45 4.18 -7.76
CA ILE A 219 -45.14 3.54 -7.79
C ILE A 219 -44.23 4.21 -8.79
N VAL A 220 -44.73 4.54 -9.99
CA VAL A 220 -43.99 5.27 -11.02
C VAL A 220 -43.58 6.66 -10.52
N HIS A 221 -44.44 7.34 -9.77
CA HIS A 221 -44.14 8.65 -9.19
C HIS A 221 -43.12 8.56 -8.04
N GLU A 222 -43.19 7.53 -7.23
CA GLU A 222 -42.18 7.29 -6.16
C GLU A 222 -40.82 6.92 -6.76
N LEU A 223 -40.77 6.09 -7.80
CA LEU A 223 -39.54 5.76 -8.54
C LEU A 223 -38.83 7.04 -9.06
N LYS A 224 -39.61 7.97 -9.62
CA LYS A 224 -39.09 9.27 -10.11
C LYS A 224 -38.57 10.18 -9.00
N LYS A 225 -39.10 10.08 -7.79
CA LYS A 225 -38.68 10.91 -6.64
C LYS A 225 -37.43 10.40 -5.96
N VAL A 226 -37.22 9.08 -5.91
CA VAL A 226 -36.16 8.47 -5.12
C VAL A 226 -34.80 8.56 -5.83
N GLY A 227 -34.79 8.74 -7.15
CA GLY A 227 -33.58 8.77 -7.96
C GLY A 227 -32.92 7.40 -8.08
N ASP A 228 -31.94 7.30 -8.96
CA ASP A 228 -31.24 6.02 -9.20
C ASP A 228 -30.36 5.63 -8.01
N PRO A 229 -30.57 4.48 -7.37
CA PRO A 229 -29.75 4.06 -6.25
C PRO A 229 -28.31 3.72 -6.66
N THR A 230 -28.06 3.41 -7.93
CA THR A 230 -26.73 3.11 -8.45
C THR A 230 -25.85 4.37 -8.58
N GLU A 231 -26.45 5.53 -8.74
CA GLU A 231 -25.76 6.82 -8.82
C GLU A 231 -25.40 7.40 -7.43
N LYS A 232 -25.92 6.80 -6.35
CA LYS A 232 -25.62 7.28 -4.99
C LYS A 232 -24.13 7.09 -4.67
N PRO A 233 -23.47 8.10 -4.08
CA PRO A 233 -22.08 7.98 -3.67
C PRO A 233 -21.89 7.02 -2.50
N GLY A 234 -20.66 6.48 -2.34
CA GLY A 234 -20.26 5.67 -1.19
C GLY A 234 -20.84 4.26 -1.22
N LEU A 235 -20.95 3.65 -0.03
CA LEU A 235 -21.26 2.23 0.14
C LEU A 235 -22.65 1.83 -0.36
N ILE A 236 -23.66 2.73 -0.29
CA ILE A 236 -25.02 2.44 -0.75
C ILE A 236 -25.03 2.24 -2.27
N GLY A 237 -24.49 3.20 -3.02
CA GLY A 237 -24.43 3.10 -4.46
C GLY A 237 -23.56 1.93 -4.92
N ALA A 238 -22.42 1.73 -4.27
CA ALA A 238 -21.55 0.61 -4.57
C ALA A 238 -22.22 -0.74 -4.36
N PHE A 239 -23.02 -0.89 -3.29
CA PHE A 239 -23.79 -2.11 -3.06
C PHE A 239 -24.85 -2.32 -4.14
N CYS A 240 -25.58 -1.25 -4.51
CA CYS A 240 -26.61 -1.31 -5.54
C CYS A 240 -26.06 -1.53 -6.97
N ARG A 241 -24.80 -1.14 -7.21
CA ARG A 241 -24.09 -1.48 -8.47
C ARG A 241 -23.52 -2.90 -8.47
N ALA A 242 -23.08 -3.37 -7.31
CA ALA A 242 -22.53 -4.72 -7.15
C ALA A 242 -23.61 -5.80 -7.19
N TYR A 243 -24.81 -5.49 -6.72
CA TYR A 243 -25.96 -6.41 -6.64
C TYR A 243 -27.19 -5.72 -7.19
N SER A 244 -27.82 -6.30 -8.22
CA SER A 244 -29.20 -5.98 -8.58
C SER A 244 -30.12 -6.28 -7.39
N ILE A 245 -31.37 -5.80 -7.43
CA ILE A 245 -32.30 -6.09 -6.35
C ILE A 245 -32.55 -7.61 -6.22
N GLU A 246 -32.65 -8.30 -7.33
CA GLU A 246 -32.82 -9.73 -7.42
C GLU A 246 -31.59 -10.49 -6.89
N ASP A 247 -30.38 -10.10 -7.32
CA ASP A 247 -29.13 -10.69 -6.79
C ASP A 247 -29.00 -10.51 -5.28
N ALA A 248 -29.42 -9.36 -4.76
CA ALA A 248 -29.37 -9.09 -3.32
C ALA A 248 -30.37 -9.96 -2.55
N ILE A 249 -31.58 -10.18 -3.11
CA ILE A 249 -32.55 -11.08 -2.53
C ILE A 249 -32.02 -12.51 -2.53
N ASP A 250 -31.56 -13.00 -3.68
CA ASP A 250 -31.10 -14.37 -3.84
C ASP A 250 -29.84 -14.66 -3.00
N THR A 251 -28.96 -13.67 -2.82
CA THR A 251 -27.70 -13.85 -2.08
C THR A 251 -27.86 -13.72 -0.57
N PHE A 252 -28.61 -12.70 -0.11
CA PHE A 252 -28.62 -12.30 1.30
C PHE A 252 -29.94 -12.58 2.02
N LEU A 253 -31.02 -12.83 1.27
CA LEU A 253 -32.36 -13.02 1.80
C LEU A 253 -33.04 -14.32 1.32
N PRO A 254 -32.31 -15.43 1.07
CA PRO A 254 -32.90 -16.67 0.55
C PRO A 254 -33.90 -17.32 1.53
N ASP A 255 -33.76 -17.10 2.83
CA ASP A 255 -34.65 -17.57 3.87
C ASP A 255 -35.82 -16.61 4.14
N VAL A 256 -35.87 -15.48 3.44
CA VAL A 256 -36.90 -14.43 3.61
C VAL A 256 -37.85 -14.40 2.44
N TYR A 257 -37.33 -14.53 1.23
CA TYR A 257 -38.13 -14.48 0.00
C TYR A 257 -37.88 -15.70 -0.87
N GLU A 258 -38.97 -16.23 -1.41
CA GLU A 258 -38.95 -17.33 -2.38
C GLU A 258 -39.31 -16.81 -3.77
N LYS A 259 -38.53 -17.19 -4.78
CA LYS A 259 -38.74 -16.78 -6.17
C LYS A 259 -39.99 -17.45 -6.72
N THR A 260 -40.81 -16.70 -7.45
CA THR A 260 -42.02 -17.20 -8.06
C THR A 260 -41.85 -17.55 -9.55
N ALA A 261 -42.86 -18.14 -10.17
CA ALA A 261 -42.87 -18.36 -11.61
C ALA A 261 -43.03 -17.06 -12.42
N HIS A 262 -43.44 -15.97 -11.80
CA HIS A 262 -43.57 -14.66 -12.41
C HIS A 262 -42.24 -13.92 -12.34
N ASP A 263 -41.74 -13.42 -13.45
CA ASP A 263 -40.47 -12.72 -13.53
C ASP A 263 -40.49 -11.44 -12.68
N GLY A 264 -39.43 -11.19 -11.94
CA GLY A 264 -39.32 -10.05 -11.03
C GLY A 264 -40.24 -10.06 -9.82
N ARG A 265 -40.82 -11.21 -9.46
CA ARG A 265 -41.70 -11.34 -8.29
C ARG A 265 -41.23 -12.41 -7.31
N TYR A 266 -41.37 -12.11 -6.02
CA TYR A 266 -41.00 -12.98 -4.92
C TYR A 266 -42.15 -13.08 -3.90
N THR A 267 -42.21 -14.21 -3.21
CA THR A 267 -43.10 -14.47 -2.09
C THR A 267 -42.35 -14.26 -0.77
N TYR A 268 -42.86 -13.43 0.13
CA TYR A 268 -42.40 -13.38 1.50
C TYR A 268 -42.75 -14.68 2.23
N ILE A 269 -41.75 -15.47 2.66
CA ILE A 269 -41.94 -16.82 3.19
C ILE A 269 -42.89 -16.86 4.40
N ASN A 270 -42.82 -15.85 5.27
CA ASN A 270 -43.69 -15.72 6.43
C ASN A 270 -45.01 -14.99 6.13
N GLY A 271 -45.32 -14.75 4.86
CA GLY A 271 -46.55 -14.10 4.40
C GLY A 271 -47.66 -15.09 4.16
N SER A 272 -48.90 -14.57 4.02
CA SER A 272 -50.08 -15.40 3.74
C SER A 272 -50.47 -15.41 2.26
N VAL A 273 -49.81 -14.61 1.42
CA VAL A 273 -50.07 -14.49 -0.02
C VAL A 273 -48.79 -14.73 -0.83
N ALA A 274 -48.89 -15.08 -2.09
CA ALA A 274 -47.79 -15.31 -2.98
C ALA A 274 -47.51 -14.10 -3.90
N ALA A 275 -46.31 -14.03 -4.47
CA ALA A 275 -45.88 -13.04 -5.48
C ALA A 275 -46.07 -11.56 -5.09
N GLY A 276 -46.11 -11.27 -3.80
CA GLY A 276 -46.41 -9.93 -3.29
C GLY A 276 -45.25 -8.94 -3.31
N LEU A 277 -43.96 -9.39 -3.35
CA LEU A 277 -42.84 -8.52 -3.59
C LEU A 277 -42.62 -8.39 -5.10
N VAL A 278 -42.55 -7.16 -5.58
CA VAL A 278 -42.34 -6.82 -6.99
C VAL A 278 -41.02 -6.06 -7.15
N CYS A 279 -40.18 -6.53 -8.06
CA CYS A 279 -38.94 -5.87 -8.43
C CYS A 279 -39.15 -4.94 -9.62
N TYR A 280 -38.53 -3.77 -9.61
CA TYR A 280 -38.63 -2.76 -10.65
C TYR A 280 -37.22 -2.40 -11.16
N GLU A 281 -37.05 -2.51 -12.48
CA GLU A 281 -35.82 -2.08 -13.20
C GLU A 281 -34.52 -2.73 -12.66
N GLY A 282 -34.59 -3.86 -11.96
CA GLY A 282 -33.42 -4.47 -11.33
C GLY A 282 -32.82 -3.65 -10.17
N LYS A 283 -33.49 -2.58 -9.74
CA LYS A 283 -32.95 -1.60 -8.79
C LYS A 283 -33.77 -1.45 -7.51
N PHE A 284 -35.06 -1.68 -7.58
CA PHE A 284 -35.99 -1.46 -6.49
C PHE A 284 -36.90 -2.67 -6.26
N ALA A 285 -37.36 -2.83 -5.03
CA ALA A 285 -38.40 -3.75 -4.67
C ALA A 285 -39.49 -3.02 -3.87
N TYR A 286 -40.74 -3.46 -4.07
CA TYR A 286 -41.90 -3.01 -3.32
C TYR A 286 -42.71 -4.21 -2.85
N SER A 287 -42.94 -4.32 -1.55
CA SER A 287 -43.68 -5.44 -0.94
C SER A 287 -45.11 -5.05 -0.70
N ASN A 288 -46.02 -5.86 -1.25
CA ASN A 288 -47.48 -5.83 -0.96
C ASN A 288 -47.87 -6.75 0.19
N HIS A 289 -46.94 -7.51 0.76
CA HIS A 289 -47.20 -8.34 1.93
C HIS A 289 -47.36 -7.49 3.17
N GLU A 290 -48.52 -7.46 3.78
CA GLU A 290 -48.78 -6.62 4.96
C GLU A 290 -47.96 -7.02 6.20
N THR A 291 -47.51 -8.26 6.29
CA THR A 291 -46.68 -8.79 7.39
C THR A 291 -45.19 -8.65 7.14
N ASP A 292 -44.80 -8.25 5.94
CA ASP A 292 -43.41 -8.02 5.60
C ASP A 292 -42.88 -6.74 6.28
N PRO A 293 -41.75 -6.78 6.98
CA PRO A 293 -41.11 -5.57 7.54
C PRO A 293 -40.88 -4.46 6.49
N ALA A 294 -40.68 -4.78 5.22
CA ALA A 294 -40.53 -3.87 4.10
C ALA A 294 -41.85 -3.46 3.44
N SER A 295 -43.02 -3.85 4.03
CA SER A 295 -44.33 -3.60 3.46
C SER A 295 -44.58 -2.13 3.11
N LYS A 296 -45.14 -1.88 1.92
CA LYS A 296 -45.53 -0.55 1.43
C LYS A 296 -44.40 0.47 1.38
N GLN A 297 -43.16 -0.04 1.23
CA GLN A 297 -41.95 0.81 1.08
C GLN A 297 -41.26 0.42 -0.23
N LEU A 298 -40.84 1.46 -0.97
CA LEU A 298 -39.96 1.27 -2.13
C LEU A 298 -38.52 1.21 -1.64
N CYS A 299 -37.92 0.02 -1.71
CA CYS A 299 -36.60 -0.28 -1.18
C CYS A 299 -35.62 -0.53 -2.33
N ASN A 300 -34.43 0.02 -2.26
CA ASN A 300 -33.28 -0.44 -3.05
C ASN A 300 -32.65 -1.67 -2.39
N ALA A 301 -31.65 -2.28 -3.03
CA ALA A 301 -30.99 -3.50 -2.53
C ALA A 301 -30.40 -3.32 -1.11
N PHE A 302 -29.79 -2.16 -0.83
CA PHE A 302 -29.21 -1.85 0.48
C PHE A 302 -30.31 -1.76 1.57
N ASP A 303 -31.40 -1.01 1.30
CA ASP A 303 -32.46 -0.82 2.28
C ASP A 303 -33.24 -2.09 2.53
N LEU A 304 -33.53 -2.90 1.50
CA LEU A 304 -34.23 -4.16 1.65
C LEU A 304 -33.42 -5.12 2.54
N CYS A 305 -32.13 -5.31 2.25
CA CYS A 305 -31.25 -6.13 3.08
C CYS A 305 -31.10 -5.56 4.50
N ARG A 306 -30.99 -4.25 4.66
CA ARG A 306 -30.91 -3.60 5.97
C ARG A 306 -32.12 -3.90 6.85
N ILE A 307 -33.33 -3.77 6.27
CA ILE A 307 -34.58 -3.98 7.01
C ILE A 307 -34.66 -5.43 7.50
N HIS A 308 -34.35 -6.41 6.68
CA HIS A 308 -34.50 -7.81 7.04
C HIS A 308 -33.35 -8.36 7.90
N LEU A 309 -32.11 -7.97 7.65
CA LEU A 309 -30.98 -8.48 8.41
C LEU A 309 -30.80 -7.79 9.77
N TYR A 310 -31.15 -6.51 9.84
CA TYR A 310 -30.82 -5.68 11.03
C TYR A 310 -31.97 -4.84 11.58
N GLY A 311 -33.14 -4.82 10.93
CA GLY A 311 -34.28 -3.95 11.31
C GLY A 311 -34.77 -4.13 12.75
N VAL A 312 -34.67 -5.32 13.31
CA VAL A 312 -35.01 -5.60 14.72
C VAL A 312 -34.22 -4.72 15.70
N GLN A 313 -33.01 -4.27 15.33
CA GLN A 313 -32.19 -3.39 16.17
C GLN A 313 -32.73 -1.95 16.27
N ASP A 314 -33.65 -1.57 15.40
CA ASP A 314 -34.27 -0.25 15.39
C ASP A 314 -35.50 -0.19 16.30
N GLU A 315 -35.97 -1.33 16.82
CA GLU A 315 -37.14 -1.39 17.69
C GLU A 315 -36.90 -0.58 18.99
N GLY A 316 -37.84 0.27 19.29
CA GLY A 316 -37.77 1.12 20.51
C GLY A 316 -36.85 2.34 20.38
N THR A 317 -36.19 2.59 19.26
CA THR A 317 -35.44 3.81 19.04
C THR A 317 -36.34 5.00 18.77
N LYS A 318 -35.93 6.19 19.23
CA LYS A 318 -36.60 7.46 18.92
C LYS A 318 -35.96 8.21 17.74
N ILE A 319 -35.04 7.54 17.02
CA ILE A 319 -34.28 8.12 15.93
C ILE A 319 -35.17 8.17 14.69
N THR A 320 -35.35 9.37 14.15
CA THR A 320 -36.13 9.64 12.92
C THR A 320 -35.28 9.71 11.65
N ASP A 321 -33.96 9.90 11.84
CA ASP A 321 -32.98 9.95 10.73
C ASP A 321 -32.52 8.53 10.39
N ASN A 322 -32.92 8.02 9.23
CA ASN A 322 -32.59 6.68 8.78
C ASN A 322 -31.06 6.40 8.76
N THR A 323 -30.23 7.41 8.50
CA THR A 323 -28.78 7.25 8.41
C THR A 323 -28.12 7.04 9.78
N ARG A 324 -28.87 7.28 10.87
CA ARG A 324 -28.41 7.11 12.26
C ARG A 324 -29.00 5.87 12.93
N LEU A 325 -29.85 5.14 12.25
CA LEU A 325 -30.43 3.92 12.78
C LEU A 325 -29.36 2.85 13.04
N PRO A 326 -29.49 2.07 14.12
CA PRO A 326 -28.58 0.95 14.39
C PRO A 326 -28.47 -0.03 13.21
N SER A 327 -29.62 -0.36 12.58
CA SER A 327 -29.64 -1.20 11.39
C SER A 327 -28.83 -0.64 10.23
N TYR A 328 -28.88 0.68 10.02
CA TYR A 328 -28.14 1.35 8.95
C TYR A 328 -26.64 1.27 9.17
N LEU A 329 -26.18 1.54 10.38
CA LEU A 329 -24.75 1.46 10.72
C LEU A 329 -24.23 0.02 10.60
N LYS A 330 -25.03 -0.97 10.98
CA LYS A 330 -24.69 -2.38 10.83
C LYS A 330 -24.61 -2.81 9.36
N MET A 331 -25.56 -2.34 8.55
CA MET A 331 -25.54 -2.62 7.11
C MET A 331 -24.33 -1.96 6.43
N GLN A 332 -23.94 -0.74 6.82
CA GLN A 332 -22.70 -0.14 6.34
C GLN A 332 -21.46 -0.98 6.68
N ASP A 333 -21.36 -1.45 7.93
CA ASP A 333 -20.25 -2.31 8.36
C ASP A 333 -20.24 -3.66 7.61
N PHE A 334 -21.42 -4.19 7.25
CA PHE A 334 -21.57 -5.39 6.44
C PHE A 334 -21.08 -5.16 5.02
N VAL A 335 -21.57 -4.11 4.36
CA VAL A 335 -21.23 -3.76 2.98
C VAL A 335 -19.74 -3.42 2.84
N ALA A 336 -19.15 -2.73 3.83
CA ALA A 336 -17.71 -2.42 3.84
C ALA A 336 -16.81 -3.67 3.91
N LYS A 337 -17.35 -4.81 4.29
CA LYS A 337 -16.66 -6.11 4.34
C LYS A 337 -16.96 -7.01 3.15
N ASP A 338 -17.95 -6.65 2.34
CA ASP A 338 -18.35 -7.45 1.19
C ASP A 338 -17.27 -7.41 0.10
N LYS A 339 -16.86 -8.60 -0.36
CA LYS A 339 -15.77 -8.76 -1.32
C LYS A 339 -16.08 -8.14 -2.68
N LYS A 340 -17.30 -8.34 -3.19
CA LYS A 340 -17.74 -7.85 -4.51
C LYS A 340 -17.78 -6.32 -4.52
N VAL A 341 -18.26 -5.71 -3.44
CA VAL A 341 -18.29 -4.25 -3.28
C VAL A 341 -16.88 -3.66 -3.17
N ARG A 342 -15.98 -4.31 -2.42
CA ARG A 342 -14.58 -3.86 -2.30
C ARG A 342 -13.85 -3.86 -3.63
N ILE A 343 -13.99 -4.93 -4.39
CA ILE A 343 -13.42 -5.04 -5.74
C ILE A 343 -13.98 -3.94 -6.65
N LEU A 344 -15.30 -3.75 -6.65
CA LEU A 344 -15.97 -2.73 -7.45
C LEU A 344 -15.46 -1.32 -7.13
N LEU A 345 -15.44 -0.94 -5.84
CA LEU A 345 -14.97 0.37 -5.40
C LEU A 345 -13.51 0.63 -5.78
N THR A 346 -12.65 -0.38 -5.66
CA THR A 346 -11.24 -0.27 -6.05
C THR A 346 -11.12 -0.03 -7.56
N LYS A 347 -11.84 -0.83 -8.37
CA LYS A 347 -11.84 -0.69 -9.85
C LYS A 347 -12.41 0.65 -10.32
N GLU A 348 -13.50 1.11 -9.73
CA GLU A 348 -14.10 2.42 -10.07
C GLU A 348 -13.13 3.57 -9.80
N ARG A 349 -12.41 3.53 -8.69
CA ARG A 349 -11.43 4.55 -8.37
C ARG A 349 -10.21 4.51 -9.30
N GLN A 350 -9.74 3.32 -9.65
CA GLN A 350 -8.67 3.16 -10.63
C GLN A 350 -9.09 3.68 -12.00
N GLY A 351 -10.30 3.36 -12.47
CA GLY A 351 -10.84 3.83 -13.74
C GLY A 351 -10.99 5.35 -13.80
N GLN A 352 -11.53 5.99 -12.77
CA GLN A 352 -11.64 7.46 -12.70
C GLN A 352 -10.26 8.13 -12.80
N ALA A 353 -9.24 7.55 -12.18
CA ALA A 353 -7.88 8.08 -12.27
C ALA A 353 -7.21 7.78 -13.61
N ASP A 354 -7.61 6.75 -14.36
CA ASP A 354 -7.09 6.48 -15.71
C ASP A 354 -7.69 7.43 -16.76
N ASP A 355 -8.94 7.86 -16.62
CA ASP A 355 -9.56 8.87 -17.47
C ASP A 355 -8.89 10.26 -17.31
N ASP A 356 -8.39 10.57 -16.10
CA ASP A 356 -7.65 11.82 -15.84
C ASP A 356 -6.21 11.80 -16.42
N PHE A 357 -5.69 10.61 -16.79
CA PHE A 357 -4.33 10.39 -17.34
C PHE A 357 -4.32 9.91 -18.80
N ALA A 358 -5.41 10.00 -19.52
CA ALA A 358 -5.55 9.48 -20.90
C ALA A 358 -4.61 10.10 -21.96
N ASP A 359 -3.74 11.02 -21.59
CA ASP A 359 -2.73 11.62 -22.47
C ASP A 359 -1.41 10.83 -22.58
N ILE A 360 -1.29 9.66 -21.94
CA ILE A 360 -0.11 8.78 -22.05
C ILE A 360 -0.57 7.43 -22.60
N GLU A 361 -0.23 7.19 -23.86
CA GLU A 361 -0.50 5.96 -24.61
C GLU A 361 -0.08 4.72 -23.80
N ALA A 362 -1.05 3.92 -23.39
CA ALA A 362 -0.83 2.61 -22.80
C ALA A 362 -1.00 1.54 -23.90
N GLU A 363 0.07 0.87 -24.25
CA GLU A 363 0.00 -0.37 -25.04
C GLU A 363 -0.85 -1.42 -24.29
N GLU A 364 -1.85 -1.93 -24.98
CA GLU A 364 -2.79 -2.94 -24.50
C GLU A 364 -2.07 -4.23 -24.09
N ALA A 365 -2.09 -4.55 -22.81
CA ALA A 365 -1.75 -5.87 -22.31
C ALA A 365 -2.99 -6.77 -22.40
N GLY A 366 -2.89 -7.82 -23.21
CA GLY A 366 -3.96 -8.75 -23.57
C GLY A 366 -4.70 -9.39 -22.40
N ASP A 367 -5.97 -9.53 -22.66
CA ASP A 367 -7.10 -9.90 -21.82
C ASP A 367 -7.15 -11.40 -21.46
N SER A 368 -7.75 -11.71 -20.35
CA SER A 368 -8.53 -12.89 -19.87
C SER A 368 -7.98 -13.84 -18.81
N ALA A 369 -6.67 -13.95 -18.53
CA ALA A 369 -6.21 -14.84 -17.43
C ALA A 369 -5.77 -14.11 -16.14
N VAL A 370 -5.69 -12.78 -16.17
CA VAL A 370 -5.21 -11.91 -15.08
C VAL A 370 -6.32 -11.55 -14.08
N SER A 371 -7.59 -11.73 -14.46
CA SER A 371 -8.75 -11.20 -13.77
C SER A 371 -9.02 -11.84 -12.39
N GLU A 372 -8.93 -13.16 -12.23
CA GLU A 372 -9.31 -13.81 -10.96
C GLU A 372 -8.29 -13.64 -9.81
N THR A 373 -7.02 -13.55 -10.12
CA THR A 373 -5.98 -13.32 -9.10
C THR A 373 -5.85 -11.84 -8.75
N ALA A 374 -6.09 -10.95 -9.71
CA ALA A 374 -6.09 -9.51 -9.51
C ALA A 374 -7.23 -9.08 -8.55
N ASP A 375 -8.39 -9.70 -8.65
CA ASP A 375 -9.56 -9.33 -7.85
C ASP A 375 -9.44 -9.78 -6.38
N LYS A 376 -8.69 -10.84 -6.08
CA LYS A 376 -8.56 -11.35 -4.71
C LYS A 376 -7.92 -10.36 -3.73
N TRP A 377 -6.82 -9.73 -4.11
CA TRP A 377 -6.12 -8.79 -3.20
C TRP A 377 -6.92 -7.51 -2.94
N MET A 378 -7.71 -7.05 -3.95
CA MET A 378 -8.61 -5.90 -3.80
C MET A 378 -9.71 -6.18 -2.77
N ALA A 379 -10.17 -7.42 -2.69
CA ALA A 379 -11.14 -7.84 -1.68
C ALA A 379 -10.57 -7.86 -0.25
N GLU A 380 -9.24 -7.91 -0.10
CA GLU A 380 -8.55 -7.91 1.21
C GLU A 380 -8.28 -6.50 1.74
N LEU A 381 -8.43 -5.45 0.92
CA LEU A 381 -8.25 -4.07 1.36
C LEU A 381 -9.29 -3.68 2.41
N ASP A 382 -8.87 -2.95 3.43
CA ASP A 382 -9.74 -2.37 4.44
C ASP A 382 -10.33 -1.04 3.99
N PHE A 383 -11.66 -0.92 4.08
CA PHE A 383 -12.41 0.30 3.78
C PHE A 383 -12.91 0.98 5.03
N ASP A 384 -13.12 2.28 4.95
CA ASP A 384 -13.84 3.05 5.97
C ASP A 384 -15.35 2.98 5.74
N LYS A 385 -16.14 3.60 6.65
CA LYS A 385 -17.61 3.64 6.55
C LYS A 385 -18.14 4.47 5.38
N LYS A 386 -17.27 5.23 4.71
CA LYS A 386 -17.64 6.04 3.53
C LYS A 386 -17.32 5.31 2.22
N GLY A 387 -16.73 4.12 2.27
CA GLY A 387 -16.30 3.36 1.10
C GLY A 387 -14.94 3.80 0.56
N SER A 388 -14.13 4.54 1.34
CA SER A 388 -12.77 4.89 0.97
C SER A 388 -11.78 3.88 1.53
N ILE A 389 -10.72 3.58 0.77
CA ILE A 389 -9.64 2.70 1.22
C ILE A 389 -8.93 3.36 2.41
N LYS A 390 -8.79 2.65 3.52
CA LYS A 390 -8.09 3.18 4.70
C LYS A 390 -6.61 3.33 4.43
N SER A 391 -6.03 4.46 4.80
CA SER A 391 -4.58 4.71 4.75
C SER A 391 -3.85 3.96 5.89
N THR A 392 -3.82 2.62 5.80
CA THR A 392 -3.10 1.74 6.73
C THR A 392 -1.85 1.16 6.06
N ALA A 393 -0.82 0.84 6.84
CA ALA A 393 0.38 0.20 6.30
C ALA A 393 0.05 -1.12 5.60
N SER A 394 -0.91 -1.90 6.11
CA SER A 394 -1.34 -3.16 5.50
C SER A 394 -1.92 -2.97 4.11
N ASN A 395 -2.82 -1.99 3.93
CA ASN A 395 -3.39 -1.68 2.62
C ASN A 395 -2.31 -1.20 1.63
N ILE A 396 -1.38 -0.35 2.11
CA ILE A 396 -0.29 0.16 1.26
C ILE A 396 0.62 -0.99 0.82
N ILE A 397 0.98 -1.90 1.72
CA ILE A 397 1.76 -3.09 1.38
C ILE A 397 1.03 -3.95 0.35
N ALA A 398 -0.26 -4.20 0.55
CA ALA A 398 -1.07 -4.98 -0.39
C ALA A 398 -1.10 -4.34 -1.78
N ILE A 399 -1.23 -3.01 -1.87
CA ILE A 399 -1.17 -2.27 -3.14
C ILE A 399 0.21 -2.41 -3.79
N LEU A 400 1.30 -2.14 -3.05
CA LEU A 400 2.66 -2.21 -3.57
C LEU A 400 3.05 -3.61 -4.08
N GLU A 401 2.52 -4.67 -3.46
CA GLU A 401 2.81 -6.06 -3.82
C GLU A 401 1.93 -6.61 -4.94
N ASN A 402 0.78 -6.01 -5.22
CA ASN A 402 -0.20 -6.58 -6.14
C ASN A 402 -0.61 -5.69 -7.29
N ASP A 403 -0.50 -4.35 -7.18
CA ASP A 403 -0.77 -3.45 -8.30
C ASP A 403 0.19 -3.78 -9.47
N PRO A 404 -0.31 -4.15 -10.66
CA PRO A 404 0.52 -4.54 -11.80
C PRO A 404 1.57 -3.50 -12.21
N ARG A 405 1.29 -2.21 -11.95
CA ARG A 405 2.18 -1.08 -12.27
C ARG A 405 3.28 -0.85 -11.22
N LEU A 406 3.17 -1.46 -10.03
CA LEU A 406 4.13 -1.31 -8.93
C LEU A 406 4.83 -2.63 -8.58
N LYS A 407 4.12 -3.74 -8.78
CA LYS A 407 4.56 -5.09 -8.40
C LYS A 407 5.88 -5.45 -9.05
N ASN A 408 6.86 -5.86 -8.23
CA ASN A 408 8.19 -6.29 -8.65
C ASN A 408 9.06 -5.23 -9.34
N HIS A 409 8.61 -3.97 -9.42
CA HIS A 409 9.40 -2.89 -10.00
C HIS A 409 10.39 -2.27 -9.02
N ILE A 410 10.22 -2.46 -7.72
CA ILE A 410 11.04 -1.84 -6.69
C ILE A 410 11.74 -2.93 -5.87
N TRP A 411 13.06 -2.85 -5.78
CA TRP A 411 13.86 -3.83 -5.07
C TRP A 411 15.04 -3.19 -4.33
N GLN A 412 15.59 -3.87 -3.32
CA GLN A 412 16.74 -3.42 -2.57
C GLN A 412 18.01 -4.14 -3.03
N ASN A 413 19.03 -3.36 -3.37
CA ASN A 413 20.35 -3.88 -3.69
C ASN A 413 21.11 -4.20 -2.38
N LEU A 414 21.34 -5.48 -2.12
CA LEU A 414 22.06 -5.93 -0.92
C LEU A 414 23.55 -5.55 -0.91
N PHE A 415 24.13 -5.22 -2.06
CA PHE A 415 25.53 -4.81 -2.14
C PHE A 415 25.73 -3.41 -1.54
N ASN A 416 24.95 -2.43 -2.00
CA ASN A 416 25.08 -1.04 -1.54
C ASN A 416 23.96 -0.57 -0.60
N GLY A 417 22.89 -1.35 -0.46
CA GLY A 417 21.76 -1.08 0.43
C GLY A 417 20.76 -0.05 -0.10
N PHE A 418 20.92 0.46 -1.31
CA PHE A 418 19.97 1.38 -1.93
C PHE A 418 18.82 0.62 -2.58
N ASN A 419 17.69 1.31 -2.73
CA ASN A 419 16.57 0.80 -3.51
C ASN A 419 16.76 1.16 -4.98
N TYR A 420 16.27 0.31 -5.87
CA TYR A 420 16.35 0.46 -7.31
C TYR A 420 15.00 0.18 -7.96
N ILE A 421 14.83 0.74 -9.15
CA ILE A 421 13.69 0.54 -10.03
C ILE A 421 14.16 -0.33 -11.19
N THR A 422 13.37 -1.36 -11.56
CA THR A 422 13.64 -2.17 -12.77
C THR A 422 13.23 -1.48 -14.07
N GLY A 423 12.57 -0.31 -13.98
CA GLY A 423 11.89 0.38 -15.08
C GLY A 423 10.40 0.06 -15.13
N GLY A 424 9.63 0.82 -15.92
CA GLY A 424 8.19 0.57 -16.13
C GLY A 424 7.27 1.06 -15.02
N LEU A 425 7.73 1.90 -14.09
CA LEU A 425 6.85 2.59 -13.17
C LEU A 425 6.02 3.68 -13.90
N PRO A 426 4.81 4.00 -13.45
CA PRO A 426 3.94 4.99 -14.09
C PRO A 426 4.57 6.37 -14.31
N TRP A 427 5.55 6.74 -13.48
CA TRP A 427 6.26 8.01 -13.52
C TRP A 427 7.73 7.88 -13.95
N ASN A 428 8.24 6.67 -14.12
CA ASN A 428 9.62 6.42 -14.49
C ASN A 428 9.75 5.11 -15.29
N ALA A 429 9.97 5.23 -16.59
CA ALA A 429 10.12 4.10 -17.50
C ALA A 429 11.51 3.44 -17.41
N GLU A 430 12.53 4.15 -16.88
CA GLU A 430 13.91 3.70 -16.88
C GLU A 430 14.29 2.93 -15.61
N ALA A 431 15.26 2.03 -15.75
CA ALA A 431 15.86 1.34 -14.61
C ALA A 431 16.88 2.26 -13.94
N THR A 432 16.52 2.81 -12.77
CA THR A 432 17.35 3.79 -12.04
C THR A 432 17.40 3.50 -10.55
N GLN A 433 18.27 4.20 -9.84
CA GLN A 433 18.26 4.21 -8.39
C GLN A 433 17.06 5.03 -7.90
N TRP A 434 16.32 4.49 -6.91
CA TRP A 434 15.20 5.17 -6.25
C TRP A 434 15.66 6.46 -5.56
N GLY A 435 14.99 7.57 -5.85
CA GLY A 435 15.31 8.88 -5.34
C GLY A 435 14.15 9.59 -4.62
N ASN A 436 14.38 10.81 -4.18
CA ASN A 436 13.36 11.63 -3.52
C ASN A 436 12.16 11.96 -4.42
N THR A 437 12.40 12.05 -5.74
CA THR A 437 11.35 12.26 -6.73
C THR A 437 10.41 11.06 -6.79
N ASP A 438 10.95 9.84 -6.70
CA ASP A 438 10.15 8.62 -6.71
C ASP A 438 9.33 8.50 -5.44
N ASP A 439 9.86 8.90 -4.28
CA ASP A 439 9.09 9.00 -3.04
C ASP A 439 7.90 9.96 -3.16
N ALA A 440 8.05 11.06 -3.87
CA ALA A 440 6.98 12.02 -4.10
C ALA A 440 5.92 11.46 -5.08
N ASN A 441 6.37 10.91 -6.19
CA ASN A 441 5.50 10.34 -7.22
C ASN A 441 4.73 9.12 -6.72
N LEU A 442 5.35 8.26 -5.91
CA LEU A 442 4.64 7.17 -5.26
C LEU A 442 3.49 7.67 -4.39
N ARG A 443 3.71 8.73 -3.61
CA ARG A 443 2.64 9.31 -2.79
C ARG A 443 1.51 9.88 -3.62
N ILE A 444 1.83 10.57 -4.70
CA ILE A 444 0.84 11.12 -5.65
C ILE A 444 0.05 9.95 -6.26
N TYR A 445 0.73 8.96 -6.79
CA TYR A 445 0.09 7.78 -7.39
C TYR A 445 -0.86 7.07 -6.42
N LEU A 446 -0.45 6.85 -5.17
CA LEU A 446 -1.28 6.20 -4.16
C LEU A 446 -2.49 7.05 -3.75
N ASP A 447 -2.34 8.37 -3.72
CA ASP A 447 -3.45 9.28 -3.45
C ASP A 447 -4.45 9.30 -4.59
N GLU A 448 -4.00 9.49 -5.82
CA GLU A 448 -4.86 9.58 -7.01
C GLU A 448 -5.57 8.26 -7.31
N LYS A 449 -4.82 7.14 -7.35
CA LYS A 449 -5.39 5.83 -7.72
C LYS A 449 -6.18 5.15 -6.60
N TYR A 450 -5.80 5.36 -5.35
CA TYR A 450 -6.35 4.63 -4.22
C TYR A 450 -6.93 5.54 -3.11
N GLY A 451 -6.69 6.84 -3.15
CA GLY A 451 -7.05 7.77 -2.08
C GLY A 451 -6.27 7.52 -0.79
N VAL A 452 -5.10 6.91 -0.90
CA VAL A 452 -4.29 6.52 0.25
C VAL A 452 -3.19 7.54 0.49
N THR A 453 -3.17 8.11 1.70
CA THR A 453 -2.25 9.19 2.10
C THR A 453 -1.48 8.83 3.38
N GLY A 454 -0.46 9.62 3.70
CA GLY A 454 0.32 9.48 4.93
C GLY A 454 1.77 9.11 4.68
N LYS A 455 2.65 10.14 4.65
CA LYS A 455 4.07 10.04 4.32
C LYS A 455 4.81 8.92 5.05
N ASP A 456 4.66 8.86 6.37
CA ASP A 456 5.41 7.89 7.20
C ASP A 456 4.91 6.46 6.98
N LYS A 457 3.60 6.27 6.86
CA LYS A 457 3.01 4.95 6.58
C LYS A 457 3.42 4.41 5.21
N ILE A 458 3.47 5.29 4.20
CA ILE A 458 3.91 4.91 2.84
C ILE A 458 5.40 4.54 2.88
N LYS A 459 6.22 5.33 3.58
CA LYS A 459 7.64 5.03 3.76
C LYS A 459 7.86 3.69 4.47
N ASP A 460 7.17 3.44 5.57
CA ASP A 460 7.29 2.19 6.32
C ASP A 460 6.82 0.98 5.49
N ALA A 461 5.73 1.13 4.75
CA ALA A 461 5.23 0.09 3.85
C ALA A 461 6.21 -0.20 2.70
N LEU A 462 6.79 0.85 2.09
CA LEU A 462 7.82 0.69 1.06
C LEU A 462 9.03 -0.06 1.60
N VAL A 463 9.54 0.31 2.78
CA VAL A 463 10.64 -0.41 3.45
C VAL A 463 10.29 -1.88 3.67
N ALA A 464 9.08 -2.18 4.12
CA ALA A 464 8.63 -3.55 4.33
C ALA A 464 8.61 -4.36 3.02
N VAL A 465 8.13 -3.77 1.92
CA VAL A 465 8.05 -4.43 0.61
C VAL A 465 9.44 -4.65 0.02
N VAL A 466 10.28 -3.61 -0.07
CA VAL A 466 11.63 -3.73 -0.66
C VAL A 466 12.52 -4.68 0.14
N THR A 467 12.27 -4.80 1.45
CA THR A 467 12.98 -5.77 2.31
C THR A 467 12.66 -7.23 1.94
N ARG A 468 11.51 -7.48 1.33
CA ARG A 468 11.15 -8.80 0.79
C ARG A 468 11.71 -9.06 -0.61
N HIS A 469 11.97 -7.99 -1.36
CA HIS A 469 12.52 -8.02 -2.72
C HIS A 469 13.98 -7.58 -2.73
N ARG A 470 14.86 -8.41 -2.15
CA ARG A 470 16.29 -8.14 -2.05
C ARG A 470 17.06 -8.90 -3.10
N VAL A 471 17.93 -8.21 -3.81
CA VAL A 471 18.79 -8.77 -4.86
C VAL A 471 20.24 -8.39 -4.57
N HIS A 472 21.16 -9.30 -4.82
CA HIS A 472 22.59 -9.02 -4.74
C HIS A 472 23.22 -9.14 -6.13
N PRO A 473 23.27 -8.07 -6.95
CA PRO A 473 23.60 -8.15 -8.36
C PRO A 473 24.94 -8.83 -8.63
N ILE A 474 25.96 -8.55 -7.81
CA ILE A 474 27.29 -9.14 -8.00
C ILE A 474 27.28 -10.65 -7.70
N ARG A 475 26.56 -11.10 -6.65
CA ARG A 475 26.44 -12.55 -6.37
C ARG A 475 25.69 -13.27 -7.47
N ASP A 476 24.64 -12.67 -7.96
CA ASP A 476 23.82 -13.24 -9.01
C ASP A 476 24.63 -13.33 -10.31
N TYR A 477 25.39 -12.27 -10.64
CA TYR A 477 26.35 -12.29 -11.73
C TYR A 477 27.36 -13.42 -11.56
N LEU A 478 28.10 -13.47 -10.46
CA LEU A 478 29.14 -14.46 -10.21
C LEU A 478 28.60 -15.91 -10.21
N ASN A 479 27.40 -16.12 -9.66
CA ASN A 479 26.76 -17.43 -9.63
C ASN A 479 26.23 -17.87 -11.00
N SER A 480 25.95 -16.95 -11.91
CA SER A 480 25.53 -17.25 -13.27
C SER A 480 26.67 -17.75 -14.17
N LEU A 481 27.92 -17.47 -13.78
CA LEU A 481 29.10 -17.80 -14.55
C LEU A 481 29.44 -19.30 -14.48
N LYS A 482 29.87 -19.83 -15.60
CA LYS A 482 30.40 -21.21 -15.71
C LYS A 482 31.81 -21.17 -16.27
N TRP A 483 32.75 -21.68 -15.48
CA TRP A 483 34.15 -21.79 -15.95
C TRP A 483 34.31 -22.91 -16.98
N ASP A 484 35.03 -22.60 -18.04
CA ASP A 484 35.33 -23.53 -19.12
C ASP A 484 36.51 -24.50 -18.81
N GLY A 485 37.13 -24.38 -17.66
CA GLY A 485 38.24 -25.19 -17.19
C GLY A 485 39.61 -24.71 -17.68
N VAL A 486 39.67 -23.62 -18.47
CA VAL A 486 40.95 -23.09 -18.97
C VAL A 486 41.48 -22.03 -17.99
N PRO A 487 42.66 -22.25 -17.39
CA PRO A 487 43.24 -21.28 -16.43
C PRO A 487 43.76 -20.06 -17.14
N ARG A 488 43.23 -18.88 -16.78
CA ARG A 488 43.58 -17.54 -17.31
C ARG A 488 43.96 -16.58 -16.23
N LEU A 489 43.41 -16.76 -14.99
CA LEU A 489 43.49 -15.79 -13.92
C LEU A 489 44.91 -15.46 -13.47
N ASP A 490 45.79 -16.47 -13.37
CA ASP A 490 47.20 -16.31 -13.04
C ASP A 490 47.95 -15.40 -14.04
N ARG A 491 47.52 -15.39 -15.30
CA ARG A 491 48.13 -14.67 -16.39
C ARG A 491 47.45 -13.32 -16.71
N LEU A 492 46.40 -12.93 -15.97
CA LEU A 492 45.61 -11.73 -16.25
C LEU A 492 46.48 -10.47 -16.39
N ILE A 493 47.32 -10.14 -15.41
CA ILE A 493 48.19 -8.95 -15.50
C ILE A 493 49.35 -9.18 -16.47
N ILE A 494 49.85 -10.42 -16.58
CA ILE A 494 50.95 -10.82 -17.51
C ILE A 494 50.51 -10.62 -18.97
N ASP A 495 49.43 -11.27 -19.35
CA ASP A 495 49.01 -11.32 -20.78
C ASP A 495 48.40 -10.02 -21.30
N TYR A 496 47.64 -9.29 -20.40
CA TYR A 496 46.89 -8.10 -20.83
C TYR A 496 47.62 -6.79 -20.61
N VAL A 497 48.46 -6.64 -19.59
CA VAL A 497 49.16 -5.38 -19.30
C VAL A 497 50.70 -5.50 -19.39
N GLY A 498 51.23 -6.71 -19.50
CA GLY A 498 52.64 -6.95 -19.73
C GLY A 498 53.49 -7.03 -18.46
N ALA A 499 53.03 -7.71 -17.43
CA ALA A 499 53.84 -8.07 -16.30
C ALA A 499 54.82 -9.18 -16.60
N GLU A 500 55.92 -9.26 -15.85
CA GLU A 500 56.82 -10.39 -15.91
C GLU A 500 56.11 -11.71 -15.49
N ASP A 501 56.35 -12.78 -16.24
CA ASP A 501 55.81 -14.09 -15.93
C ASP A 501 56.62 -14.79 -14.85
N ASN A 502 56.29 -14.55 -13.60
CA ASN A 502 56.89 -15.21 -12.45
C ASN A 502 55.81 -15.61 -11.42
N GLU A 503 56.19 -16.49 -10.50
CA GLU A 503 55.29 -17.08 -9.49
C GLU A 503 54.62 -16.04 -8.60
N LEU A 504 55.37 -14.99 -8.19
CA LEU A 504 54.85 -13.91 -7.35
C LEU A 504 53.72 -13.13 -8.04
N ASN A 505 53.89 -12.74 -9.33
CA ASN A 505 52.90 -11.97 -10.07
C ASN A 505 51.65 -12.82 -10.34
N ARG A 506 51.83 -14.11 -10.67
CA ARG A 506 50.72 -15.06 -10.82
C ARG A 506 49.92 -15.18 -9.51
N ALA A 507 50.62 -15.40 -8.39
CA ALA A 507 49.96 -15.55 -7.08
C ALA A 507 49.25 -14.27 -6.61
N MET A 508 49.88 -13.10 -6.72
CA MET A 508 49.26 -11.82 -6.37
C MET A 508 48.00 -11.58 -7.19
N THR A 509 48.05 -11.79 -8.50
CA THR A 509 46.90 -11.63 -9.41
C THR A 509 45.76 -12.57 -9.03
N ARG A 510 46.01 -13.86 -8.96
CA ARG A 510 45.01 -14.88 -8.61
C ARG A 510 44.32 -14.56 -7.28
N LYS A 511 45.13 -14.34 -6.24
CA LYS A 511 44.61 -14.12 -4.89
C LYS A 511 43.81 -12.85 -4.76
N HIS A 512 44.17 -11.76 -5.46
CA HIS A 512 43.45 -10.50 -5.44
C HIS A 512 42.03 -10.66 -6.03
N PHE A 513 41.93 -11.26 -7.22
CA PHE A 513 40.60 -11.44 -7.84
C PHE A 513 39.77 -12.52 -7.16
N THR A 514 40.43 -13.58 -6.60
CA THR A 514 39.74 -14.52 -5.72
C THR A 514 39.23 -13.86 -4.43
N ALA A 515 39.98 -12.90 -3.88
CA ALA A 515 39.56 -12.12 -2.71
C ALA A 515 38.39 -11.19 -3.03
N ALA A 516 38.31 -10.64 -4.25
CA ALA A 516 37.17 -9.88 -4.68
C ALA A 516 35.87 -10.72 -4.67
N VAL A 517 35.96 -11.98 -5.12
CA VAL A 517 34.84 -12.94 -4.99
C VAL A 517 34.55 -13.26 -3.52
N ALA A 518 35.58 -13.56 -2.74
CA ALA A 518 35.44 -13.90 -1.31
C ALA A 518 34.75 -12.80 -0.51
N ARG A 519 35.10 -11.52 -0.75
CA ARG A 519 34.51 -10.36 -0.08
C ARG A 519 33.00 -10.20 -0.37
N VAL A 520 32.54 -10.56 -1.55
CA VAL A 520 31.12 -10.54 -1.94
C VAL A 520 30.38 -11.76 -1.39
N MET A 521 30.97 -12.95 -1.45
CA MET A 521 30.34 -14.19 -0.99
C MET A 521 30.31 -14.28 0.56
N ASN A 522 31.36 -13.80 1.22
CA ASN A 522 31.52 -13.73 2.67
C ASN A 522 31.91 -12.31 3.10
N PRO A 523 30.93 -11.37 3.19
CA PRO A 523 31.19 -9.98 3.53
C PRO A 523 31.95 -9.82 4.84
N GLY A 524 32.95 -8.95 4.85
CA GLY A 524 33.79 -8.72 6.00
C GLY A 524 34.90 -9.76 6.19
N CYS A 525 35.07 -10.74 5.31
CA CYS A 525 36.21 -11.66 5.37
C CYS A 525 37.54 -10.90 5.34
N LYS A 526 38.54 -11.42 6.01
CA LYS A 526 39.83 -10.74 6.12
C LYS A 526 40.58 -10.75 4.78
N TYR A 527 40.86 -9.55 4.28
CA TYR A 527 41.71 -9.31 3.13
C TYR A 527 42.29 -7.89 3.24
N ASP A 528 43.55 -7.79 3.61
CA ASP A 528 44.20 -6.53 3.99
C ASP A 528 45.12 -6.00 2.89
N TYR A 529 45.04 -6.51 1.68
CA TYR A 529 45.96 -6.21 0.58
C TYR A 529 45.32 -5.30 -0.49
N CYS A 530 46.18 -4.49 -1.11
CA CYS A 530 45.84 -3.64 -2.25
C CYS A 530 46.80 -4.02 -3.39
N LEU A 531 46.25 -4.37 -4.53
CA LEU A 531 47.00 -4.70 -5.72
C LEU A 531 47.37 -3.42 -6.51
N ILE A 532 48.67 -3.17 -6.68
CA ILE A 532 49.16 -1.97 -7.36
C ILE A 532 49.85 -2.35 -8.64
N ILE A 533 49.48 -1.71 -9.75
CA ILE A 533 50.13 -1.88 -11.04
C ILE A 533 51.02 -0.64 -11.28
N ALA A 534 52.35 -0.86 -11.32
CA ALA A 534 53.35 0.17 -11.54
C ALA A 534 53.91 0.11 -13.00
N GLY A 535 54.05 1.24 -13.66
CA GLY A 535 54.58 1.29 -15.03
C GLY A 535 54.26 2.61 -15.74
N ALA A 536 54.76 2.79 -16.97
CA ALA A 536 54.60 4.02 -17.71
C ALA A 536 53.14 4.46 -17.88
N GLU A 537 52.91 5.73 -18.14
CA GLU A 537 51.57 6.26 -18.41
C GLU A 537 51.01 5.70 -19.73
N GLY A 538 49.68 5.54 -19.81
CA GLY A 538 48.99 5.08 -21.04
C GLY A 538 49.06 3.58 -21.28
N ILE A 539 49.71 2.78 -20.44
CA ILE A 539 49.77 1.31 -20.60
C ILE A 539 48.38 0.64 -20.41
N GLY A 540 47.42 1.31 -19.83
CA GLY A 540 46.07 0.73 -19.58
C GLY A 540 45.90 0.08 -18.19
N LYS A 541 46.71 0.51 -17.19
CA LYS A 541 46.64 0.00 -15.83
C LYS A 541 45.23 0.13 -15.21
N SER A 542 44.67 1.34 -15.20
CA SER A 542 43.32 1.61 -14.70
C SER A 542 42.23 0.98 -15.57
N THR A 543 42.50 0.87 -16.91
CA THR A 543 41.57 0.21 -17.83
C THR A 543 41.35 -1.27 -17.46
N LEU A 544 42.40 -1.97 -16.99
CA LEU A 544 42.26 -3.36 -16.55
C LEU A 544 41.27 -3.48 -15.40
N PHE A 545 41.44 -2.65 -14.37
CA PHE A 545 40.53 -2.66 -13.20
C PHE A 545 39.10 -2.22 -13.57
N ASN A 546 38.99 -1.21 -14.44
CA ASN A 546 37.70 -0.76 -14.96
C ASN A 546 36.95 -1.88 -15.72
N VAL A 547 37.61 -2.57 -16.65
CA VAL A 547 37.00 -3.69 -17.38
C VAL A 547 36.61 -4.83 -16.43
N MET A 548 37.50 -5.21 -15.51
CA MET A 548 37.21 -6.28 -14.54
C MET A 548 36.04 -5.89 -13.61
N GLY A 549 36.03 -4.69 -13.08
CA GLY A 549 34.97 -4.22 -12.19
C GLY A 549 33.64 -3.97 -12.92
N GLY A 550 33.70 -3.50 -14.18
CA GLY A 550 32.50 -3.12 -14.95
C GLY A 550 31.65 -2.08 -14.23
N ASP A 551 30.34 -2.31 -14.13
CA ASP A 551 29.39 -1.41 -13.47
C ASP A 551 29.68 -1.22 -11.96
N TRP A 552 30.48 -2.08 -11.38
CA TRP A 552 30.87 -2.03 -9.97
C TRP A 552 32.33 -1.56 -9.76
N PHE A 553 32.95 -1.01 -10.78
CA PHE A 553 34.23 -0.32 -10.66
C PHE A 553 34.01 1.09 -10.09
N SER A 554 34.91 1.53 -9.25
CA SER A 554 34.91 2.93 -8.75
C SER A 554 36.32 3.47 -8.65
N ASP A 555 36.52 4.63 -9.24
CA ASP A 555 37.69 5.49 -9.11
C ASP A 555 37.38 6.77 -8.31
N SER A 556 36.18 6.83 -7.72
CA SER A 556 35.62 8.03 -7.12
C SER A 556 35.90 8.16 -5.61
N LEU A 557 36.83 7.38 -5.07
CA LEU A 557 37.17 7.45 -3.64
C LEU A 557 38.02 8.72 -3.36
N VAL A 558 37.33 9.80 -2.94
CA VAL A 558 37.96 11.11 -2.71
C VAL A 558 38.62 11.21 -1.33
N THR A 559 38.11 10.49 -0.34
CA THR A 559 38.63 10.52 1.03
C THR A 559 38.53 9.16 1.69
N MET A 560 39.51 8.86 2.54
CA MET A 560 39.52 7.65 3.39
C MET A 560 39.16 7.99 4.84
N GLU A 561 38.80 9.24 5.10
CA GLU A 561 38.45 9.73 6.43
C GLU A 561 36.96 9.77 6.66
N GLY A 562 36.57 9.51 7.90
CA GLY A 562 35.21 9.67 8.38
C GLY A 562 34.18 8.78 7.70
N THR A 563 32.93 9.20 7.77
CA THR A 563 31.76 8.47 7.21
C THR A 563 31.71 8.52 5.69
N LYS A 564 32.14 9.62 5.07
CA LYS A 564 32.11 9.78 3.61
C LYS A 564 32.94 8.71 2.89
N GLY A 565 34.15 8.43 3.37
CA GLY A 565 34.98 7.37 2.79
C GLY A 565 34.34 6.00 2.92
N MET A 566 33.68 5.73 4.04
CA MET A 566 32.97 4.45 4.27
C MET A 566 31.76 4.30 3.33
N GLU A 567 30.98 5.37 3.14
CA GLU A 567 29.85 5.41 2.22
C GLU A 567 30.29 5.24 0.76
N GLN A 568 31.39 5.87 0.36
CA GLN A 568 31.94 5.71 -0.99
C GLN A 568 32.41 4.27 -1.24
N ALA A 569 33.11 3.65 -0.27
CA ALA A 569 33.56 2.26 -0.40
C ALA A 569 32.44 1.25 -0.54
N ARG A 570 31.23 1.58 -0.08
CA ARG A 570 30.05 0.71 -0.21
C ARG A 570 29.51 0.65 -1.64
N ASN A 571 29.84 1.63 -2.49
CA ASN A 571 29.30 1.73 -3.83
C ASN A 571 30.17 1.05 -4.91
N GLY A 572 31.39 0.61 -4.57
CA GLY A 572 32.30 -0.06 -5.50
C GLY A 572 32.67 -1.45 -5.04
N TRP A 573 32.80 -2.39 -5.98
CA TRP A 573 33.36 -3.73 -5.75
C TRP A 573 34.87 -3.77 -5.95
N VAL A 574 35.33 -3.20 -7.06
CA VAL A 574 36.75 -2.97 -7.37
C VAL A 574 36.99 -1.48 -7.30
N ILE A 575 37.71 -1.05 -6.27
CA ILE A 575 37.93 0.39 -5.99
C ILE A 575 39.37 0.75 -6.27
N GLU A 576 39.58 1.64 -7.21
CA GLU A 576 40.90 2.19 -7.48
C GLU A 576 41.22 3.37 -6.52
N LEU A 577 42.34 3.24 -5.83
CA LEU A 577 42.85 4.29 -4.97
C LEU A 577 43.55 5.36 -5.84
N PRO A 578 43.16 6.64 -5.72
CA PRO A 578 43.74 7.70 -6.55
C PRO A 578 45.20 7.88 -6.24
N GLU A 579 46.03 8.12 -7.25
CA GLU A 579 47.39 8.59 -7.26
C GLU A 579 48.20 8.30 -5.98
N LEU A 580 48.56 7.05 -5.78
CA LEU A 580 49.31 6.60 -4.60
C LEU A 580 50.63 7.37 -4.39
N GLY A 581 51.24 7.87 -5.48
CA GLY A 581 52.45 8.72 -5.43
C GLY A 581 52.25 10.09 -4.79
N SER A 582 51.08 10.70 -4.97
CA SER A 582 50.73 12.02 -4.43
C SER A 582 50.35 12.00 -2.94
N ILE A 583 50.13 10.83 -2.34
CA ILE A 583 49.72 10.67 -0.93
C ILE A 583 50.83 11.12 0.00
N LYS A 584 50.52 12.04 0.90
CA LYS A 584 51.49 12.50 1.91
C LYS A 584 51.84 11.37 2.88
N ARG A 585 53.05 11.37 3.43
CA ARG A 585 53.56 10.35 4.38
C ARG A 585 52.64 10.17 5.61
N SER A 586 51.98 11.24 6.07
CA SER A 586 51.00 11.22 7.17
C SER A 586 49.74 10.41 6.80
N ASP A 587 49.39 10.41 5.54
CA ASP A 587 48.11 9.85 5.07
C ASP A 587 48.27 8.36 4.71
N VAL A 588 49.50 7.89 4.49
CA VAL A 588 49.80 6.46 4.18
C VAL A 588 49.34 5.53 5.31
N GLU A 589 49.52 5.93 6.56
CA GLU A 589 49.05 5.13 7.70
C GLU A 589 47.54 5.07 7.78
N GLN A 590 46.84 6.14 7.39
CA GLN A 590 45.36 6.13 7.27
C GLN A 590 44.92 5.21 6.16
N VAL A 591 45.57 5.21 5.00
CA VAL A 591 45.33 4.30 3.88
C VAL A 591 45.47 2.84 4.33
N LYS A 592 46.57 2.52 5.02
CA LYS A 592 46.80 1.18 5.57
C LYS A 592 45.76 0.74 6.57
N ALA A 593 45.37 1.63 7.47
CA ALA A 593 44.29 1.38 8.45
C ALA A 593 42.95 1.19 7.74
N TYR A 594 42.68 2.02 6.70
CA TYR A 594 41.44 1.96 5.92
C TYR A 594 41.32 0.64 5.12
N ILE A 595 42.38 0.20 4.44
CA ILE A 595 42.39 -1.05 3.69
C ILE A 595 42.14 -2.27 4.62
N SER A 596 42.68 -2.22 5.83
CA SER A 596 42.59 -3.35 6.79
C SER A 596 41.24 -3.52 7.47
N ARG A 597 40.29 -2.60 7.31
CA ARG A 597 38.97 -2.70 7.91
C ARG A 597 38.18 -3.86 7.30
N GLN A 598 37.51 -4.60 8.14
CA GLN A 598 36.56 -5.66 7.74
C GLN A 598 35.12 -5.16 7.75
N ASN A 599 34.79 -4.25 8.65
CA ASN A 599 33.48 -3.64 8.81
C ASN A 599 33.60 -2.13 8.89
N ASP A 600 32.70 -1.44 8.25
CA ASP A 600 32.52 0.00 8.37
C ASP A 600 31.30 0.27 9.25
N MET A 601 31.55 1.02 10.35
CA MET A 601 30.51 1.38 11.31
C MET A 601 30.20 2.86 11.17
N TYR A 602 29.01 3.18 10.68
CA TYR A 602 28.59 4.57 10.58
C TYR A 602 27.07 4.69 10.66
N ARG A 603 26.61 5.89 10.89
CA ARG A 603 25.20 6.25 10.84
C ARG A 603 24.90 6.80 9.45
N PRO A 604 24.06 6.14 8.65
CA PRO A 604 23.66 6.63 7.34
C PRO A 604 23.06 8.02 7.42
N ALA A 605 23.18 8.82 6.35
CA ALA A 605 22.53 10.10 6.27
C ALA A 605 21.01 9.92 6.48
N TYR A 606 20.44 10.64 7.47
CA TYR A 606 19.04 10.51 7.91
C TYR A 606 18.68 9.21 8.68
N GLY A 607 19.64 8.33 8.95
CA GLY A 607 19.43 7.19 9.83
C GLY A 607 19.39 7.60 11.30
N SER A 608 18.66 6.86 12.14
CA SER A 608 18.62 7.10 13.59
C SER A 608 19.61 6.25 14.36
N VAL A 609 20.16 5.19 13.76
CA VAL A 609 20.95 4.15 14.42
C VAL A 609 22.30 3.99 13.70
N MET A 610 23.35 3.61 14.47
CA MET A 610 24.61 3.16 13.90
C MET A 610 24.44 1.80 13.26
N GLU A 611 24.89 1.64 12.02
CA GLU A 611 24.80 0.39 11.27
C GLU A 611 26.18 -0.17 10.99
N SER A 612 26.30 -1.49 11.00
CA SER A 612 27.51 -2.23 10.63
C SER A 612 27.40 -2.70 9.18
N HIS A 613 28.34 -2.29 8.36
CA HIS A 613 28.43 -2.65 6.95
C HIS A 613 29.68 -3.47 6.70
N PRO A 614 29.60 -4.81 6.69
CA PRO A 614 30.72 -5.66 6.34
C PRO A 614 31.21 -5.35 4.92
N ARG A 615 32.53 -5.17 4.78
CA ARG A 615 33.12 -4.80 3.49
C ARG A 615 32.99 -5.89 2.44
N GLN A 616 32.62 -5.47 1.25
CA GLN A 616 32.44 -6.34 0.08
C GLN A 616 33.38 -5.92 -1.08
N CYS A 617 34.19 -4.88 -0.89
CA CYS A 617 35.11 -4.37 -1.89
C CYS A 617 36.54 -4.87 -1.72
N VAL A 618 37.31 -4.79 -2.80
CA VAL A 618 38.77 -4.86 -2.81
C VAL A 618 39.33 -3.55 -3.32
N PHE A 619 40.57 -3.22 -2.85
CA PHE A 619 41.26 -2.02 -3.26
C PHE A 619 42.36 -2.35 -4.25
N CYS A 620 42.47 -1.59 -5.30
CA CYS A 620 43.56 -1.63 -6.27
C CYS A 620 44.15 -0.21 -6.44
N GLY A 621 45.25 -0.11 -7.10
CA GLY A 621 45.89 1.16 -7.39
C GLY A 621 46.79 1.12 -8.60
N THR A 622 47.08 2.28 -9.15
CA THR A 622 47.98 2.46 -10.28
C THR A 622 48.99 3.56 -9.97
N THR A 623 50.19 3.41 -10.48
CA THR A 623 51.21 4.45 -10.35
C THR A 623 52.17 4.47 -11.55
N ASN A 624 52.70 5.66 -11.83
CA ASN A 624 53.77 5.90 -12.79
C ASN A 624 55.11 6.16 -12.08
N GLU A 625 55.07 6.36 -10.76
CA GLU A 625 56.22 6.73 -9.97
C GLU A 625 57.02 5.48 -9.57
N THR A 626 58.36 5.59 -9.62
CA THR A 626 59.24 4.52 -9.19
C THR A 626 59.29 4.40 -7.68
N TYR A 627 59.14 5.53 -6.96
CA TYR A 627 59.22 5.59 -5.50
C TYR A 627 57.94 6.20 -4.91
N PHE A 628 56.97 5.37 -4.64
CA PHE A 628 55.64 5.81 -4.17
C PHE A 628 55.24 5.26 -2.79
N LEU A 629 55.98 4.23 -2.28
CA LEU A 629 55.74 3.69 -0.97
C LEU A 629 56.44 4.54 0.09
N LYS A 630 55.70 5.41 0.75
CA LYS A 630 56.21 6.28 1.82
C LYS A 630 55.99 5.63 3.19
N GLY A 631 57.02 5.44 3.96
CA GLY A 631 56.96 4.89 5.31
C GLY A 631 57.65 3.56 5.48
N GLU A 632 58.07 3.28 6.71
CA GLU A 632 58.95 2.13 7.04
C GLU A 632 58.18 0.86 7.40
N THR A 633 56.94 0.98 7.87
CA THR A 633 56.19 -0.14 8.38
C THR A 633 54.88 -0.33 7.66
N GLY A 634 54.38 -1.55 7.61
CA GLY A 634 53.04 -1.85 7.09
C GLY A 634 52.92 -1.88 5.57
N ASN A 635 53.96 -1.71 4.78
CA ASN A 635 53.96 -1.77 3.31
C ASN A 635 53.60 -3.16 2.76
N ARG A 636 53.66 -4.21 3.60
CA ARG A 636 53.21 -5.58 3.22
C ARG A 636 51.80 -5.66 2.62
N ARG A 637 50.98 -4.62 2.84
CA ARG A 637 49.60 -4.56 2.31
C ARG A 637 49.57 -4.20 0.83
N PHE A 638 50.62 -3.63 0.31
CA PHE A 638 50.71 -3.20 -1.09
C PHE A 638 51.43 -4.26 -1.93
N TRP A 639 50.69 -4.97 -2.75
CA TRP A 639 51.23 -5.92 -3.70
C TRP A 639 51.53 -5.22 -5.00
N VAL A 640 52.81 -5.00 -5.29
CA VAL A 640 53.24 -4.24 -6.47
C VAL A 640 53.60 -5.18 -7.60
N ILE A 641 53.02 -4.96 -8.77
CA ILE A 641 53.33 -5.63 -10.01
C ILE A 641 53.80 -4.59 -11.05
N GLU A 642 55.04 -4.70 -11.49
CA GLU A 642 55.55 -3.89 -12.60
C GLU A 642 55.06 -4.39 -13.95
N VAL A 643 54.71 -3.45 -14.82
CA VAL A 643 54.22 -3.73 -16.16
C VAL A 643 54.95 -2.92 -17.24
N ASP A 644 55.19 -3.53 -18.39
CA ASP A 644 55.75 -2.87 -19.57
C ASP A 644 54.96 -3.37 -20.80
N ALA A 645 54.44 -2.42 -21.57
CA ALA A 645 53.60 -2.70 -22.73
C ALA A 645 54.25 -3.62 -23.78
N LYS A 646 55.61 -3.63 -23.82
CA LYS A 646 56.37 -4.51 -24.77
C LYS A 646 56.21 -6.00 -24.49
N TYR A 647 55.80 -6.39 -23.27
CA TYR A 647 55.58 -7.80 -22.90
C TYR A 647 54.13 -8.23 -23.00
N ARG A 648 53.25 -7.33 -23.41
CA ARG A 648 51.83 -7.60 -23.57
C ARG A 648 51.56 -8.59 -24.67
N LYS A 649 50.75 -9.61 -24.40
CA LYS A 649 50.37 -10.62 -25.39
C LYS A 649 49.35 -10.08 -26.41
N TYR A 650 48.40 -9.27 -25.98
CA TYR A 650 47.32 -8.77 -26.83
C TYR A 650 47.54 -7.30 -27.19
N PRO A 651 47.69 -6.95 -28.49
CA PRO A 651 47.83 -5.55 -28.91
C PRO A 651 46.61 -4.71 -28.54
N ASP A 652 45.37 -5.20 -28.83
CA ASP A 652 44.13 -4.67 -28.32
C ASP A 652 43.72 -5.44 -27.06
N PHE A 653 44.37 -5.13 -25.95
CA PHE A 653 44.14 -5.83 -24.71
C PHE A 653 42.74 -5.54 -24.12
N ARG A 654 42.13 -4.36 -24.41
CA ARG A 654 40.83 -3.99 -23.88
C ARG A 654 39.74 -4.89 -24.44
N ALA A 655 39.68 -5.07 -25.76
CA ALA A 655 38.70 -5.96 -26.39
C ALA A 655 38.91 -7.41 -25.98
N ALA A 656 40.17 -7.89 -25.92
CA ALA A 656 40.50 -9.22 -25.46
C ALA A 656 40.07 -9.46 -24.01
N LEU A 657 40.34 -8.49 -23.10
CA LEU A 657 39.98 -8.58 -21.71
C LEU A 657 38.43 -8.56 -21.50
N GLN A 658 37.72 -7.73 -22.27
CA GLN A 658 36.25 -7.73 -22.27
C GLN A 658 35.66 -9.08 -22.67
N ALA A 659 36.24 -9.73 -23.68
CA ALA A 659 35.80 -11.06 -24.12
C ALA A 659 36.04 -12.14 -23.06
N ASP A 660 37.18 -12.08 -22.37
CA ASP A 660 37.58 -13.10 -21.38
C ASP A 660 37.07 -12.79 -19.94
N ARG A 661 36.54 -11.60 -19.68
CA ARG A 661 36.13 -11.13 -18.34
C ARG A 661 35.29 -12.17 -17.60
N ASN A 662 34.29 -12.74 -18.28
CA ASN A 662 33.37 -13.68 -17.62
C ASN A 662 34.09 -15.00 -17.26
N GLN A 663 35.05 -15.46 -18.06
CA GLN A 663 35.82 -16.64 -17.75
C GLN A 663 36.85 -16.41 -16.65
N LEU A 664 37.43 -15.21 -16.58
CA LEU A 664 38.35 -14.82 -15.51
C LEU A 664 37.61 -14.79 -14.17
N TRP A 665 36.41 -14.22 -14.12
CA TRP A 665 35.59 -14.24 -12.92
C TRP A 665 35.06 -15.63 -12.59
N ALA A 666 34.69 -16.45 -13.59
CA ALA A 666 34.28 -17.82 -13.38
C ALA A 666 35.41 -18.67 -12.76
N GLU A 667 36.67 -18.47 -13.21
CA GLU A 667 37.85 -19.10 -12.60
C GLU A 667 38.05 -18.62 -11.18
N ALA A 668 37.93 -17.31 -10.92
CA ALA A 668 38.05 -16.75 -9.56
C ALA A 668 37.00 -17.34 -8.60
N VAL A 669 35.75 -17.52 -9.08
CA VAL A 669 34.68 -18.21 -8.32
C VAL A 669 35.05 -19.64 -8.00
N GLN A 670 35.62 -20.37 -8.98
CA GLN A 670 36.06 -21.75 -8.75
C GLN A 670 37.20 -21.82 -7.74
N ARG A 671 38.20 -20.93 -7.84
CA ARG A 671 39.31 -20.82 -6.86
C ARG A 671 38.80 -20.55 -5.44
N TYR A 672 37.81 -19.68 -5.33
CA TYR A 672 37.16 -19.43 -4.02
C TYR A 672 36.46 -20.69 -3.47
N LYS A 673 35.72 -21.41 -4.31
CA LYS A 673 35.04 -22.66 -3.94
C LYS A 673 36.02 -23.75 -3.53
N ASP A 674 37.18 -23.80 -4.18
CA ASP A 674 38.29 -24.75 -3.89
C ASP A 674 39.03 -24.37 -2.62
N GLY A 675 38.71 -23.27 -1.97
CA GLY A 675 39.32 -22.84 -0.70
C GLY A 675 40.68 -22.17 -0.86
N GLU A 676 40.94 -21.48 -1.98
CA GLU A 676 42.20 -20.74 -2.18
C GLU A 676 42.48 -19.80 -1.02
N LYS A 677 43.66 -19.90 -0.41
CA LYS A 677 44.11 -19.00 0.63
C LYS A 677 44.40 -17.62 0.05
N LEU A 678 43.81 -16.58 0.65
CA LEU A 678 43.90 -15.20 0.15
C LEU A 678 45.25 -14.53 0.48
N ALA A 679 46.04 -15.06 1.41
CA ALA A 679 47.38 -14.58 1.73
C ALA A 679 48.42 -15.32 0.88
N LEU A 680 49.58 -14.67 0.68
CA LEU A 680 50.73 -15.29 0.06
C LEU A 680 51.32 -16.37 0.98
N SER A 681 52.08 -17.32 0.42
CA SER A 681 52.91 -18.23 1.20
C SER A 681 54.11 -17.44 1.81
N ASP A 682 54.74 -17.98 2.86
CA ASP A 682 55.88 -17.33 3.52
C ASP A 682 56.99 -16.93 2.56
N SER A 683 57.36 -17.82 1.64
CA SER A 683 58.36 -17.58 0.59
C SER A 683 57.96 -16.44 -0.37
N LEU A 684 56.70 -16.40 -0.80
CA LEU A 684 56.18 -15.34 -1.66
C LEU A 684 55.99 -14.02 -0.89
N GLU A 685 55.71 -14.07 0.39
CA GLU A 685 55.63 -12.86 1.23
C GLU A 685 57.01 -12.21 1.38
N GLU A 686 58.05 -13.01 1.55
CA GLU A 686 59.45 -12.48 1.52
C GLU A 686 59.83 -11.87 0.18
N ALA A 687 59.46 -12.54 -0.94
CA ALA A 687 59.71 -11.99 -2.28
C ALA A 687 58.94 -10.67 -2.50
N ALA A 688 57.69 -10.60 -2.00
CA ALA A 688 56.88 -9.36 -2.04
C ALA A 688 57.50 -8.24 -1.21
N LYS A 689 58.06 -8.54 -0.01
CA LYS A 689 58.79 -7.56 0.82
C LYS A 689 60.01 -7.00 0.11
N LYS A 690 60.81 -7.87 -0.48
CA LYS A 690 62.00 -7.43 -1.27
C LYS A 690 61.59 -6.53 -2.43
N ARG A 691 60.51 -6.87 -3.16
CA ARG A 691 59.99 -5.98 -4.20
C ARG A 691 59.50 -4.66 -3.68
N GLN A 692 58.76 -4.63 -2.59
CA GLN A 692 58.29 -3.38 -1.94
C GLN A 692 59.42 -2.46 -1.56
N GLN A 693 60.58 -2.99 -1.13
CA GLN A 693 61.74 -2.21 -0.80
C GLN A 693 62.29 -1.43 -2.00
N GLN A 694 62.16 -1.96 -3.23
CA GLN A 694 62.59 -1.28 -4.47
C GLN A 694 61.74 -0.03 -4.76
N PHE A 695 60.47 0.01 -4.29
CA PHE A 695 59.57 1.14 -4.47
C PHE A 695 59.52 2.08 -3.25
N ASN A 696 60.38 1.84 -2.24
CA ASN A 696 60.42 2.63 -1.04
C ASN A 696 61.26 3.90 -1.28
N ASP A 697 60.78 5.08 -0.89
CA ASP A 697 61.34 6.41 -1.07
C ASP A 697 62.73 6.60 -0.33
N ASN A 698 63.29 5.51 0.22
CA ASN A 698 64.51 5.59 1.04
C ASN A 698 65.81 5.42 0.24
N CYS A 699 65.78 5.20 -1.07
CA CYS A 699 67.00 4.93 -1.85
C CYS A 699 67.81 6.17 -2.26
N ASP A 700 67.30 7.39 -2.16
CA ASP A 700 68.00 8.64 -2.49
C ASP A 700 67.58 9.74 -1.52
N ASP A 701 67.79 9.56 -0.21
CA ASP A 701 67.75 10.70 0.70
C ASP A 701 69.05 11.51 0.49
N PRO A 702 68.95 12.77 -0.08
CA PRO A 702 70.13 13.65 -0.22
C PRO A 702 70.88 13.79 1.09
N LEU A 703 70.23 13.54 2.24
CA LEU A 703 70.82 13.53 3.55
C LEU A 703 71.85 12.40 3.70
N GLN A 704 71.64 11.24 3.11
CA GLN A 704 72.54 10.09 3.21
C GLN A 704 73.91 10.43 2.52
N GLY A 705 73.84 11.03 1.33
CA GLY A 705 75.10 11.52 0.64
C GLY A 705 75.85 12.53 1.44
N LEU A 706 75.15 13.52 2.01
CA LEU A 706 75.74 14.54 2.85
C LEU A 706 76.30 14.00 4.16
N VAL A 707 75.62 13.06 4.79
CA VAL A 707 76.08 12.36 5.98
C VAL A 707 77.37 11.58 5.66
N GLN A 708 77.36 10.83 4.53
CA GLN A 708 78.54 10.08 4.10
C GLN A 708 79.74 10.98 3.86
N GLU A 709 79.55 12.04 3.11
CA GLU A 709 80.56 13.06 2.86
C GLU A 709 81.15 13.64 4.18
N PHE A 710 80.27 13.95 5.12
CA PHE A 710 80.68 14.44 6.45
C PHE A 710 81.48 13.41 7.24
N LEU A 711 81.12 12.11 7.14
CA LEU A 711 81.81 11.03 7.84
C LEU A 711 83.19 10.69 7.29
N ASP A 712 83.37 10.90 5.96
CA ASP A 712 84.60 10.59 5.26
C ASP A 712 85.55 11.74 5.24
N MET A 713 85.13 12.93 5.68
CA MET A 713 85.92 14.06 5.76
C MET A 713 87.06 13.87 6.79
N LYS A 714 88.30 14.12 6.34
CA LYS A 714 89.52 14.08 7.20
C LYS A 714 89.59 15.34 8.09
N LEU A 715 89.87 15.19 9.34
CA LEU A 715 89.93 16.23 10.36
C LEU A 715 91.29 16.52 10.79
N PRO A 716 91.60 17.81 11.08
CA PRO A 716 92.87 18.18 11.76
C PRO A 716 92.92 17.56 13.14
N THR A 717 94.17 17.23 13.62
CA THR A 717 94.46 16.65 14.92
C THR A 717 93.96 17.45 16.11
N ASP A 718 93.85 18.78 15.93
CA ASP A 718 93.41 19.75 16.94
C ASP A 718 91.89 20.01 16.84
N TRP A 719 91.08 19.30 15.98
CA TRP A 719 89.65 19.48 15.71
C TRP A 719 88.80 19.65 16.99
N ASN A 720 89.13 18.97 18.00
CA ASN A 720 88.35 18.97 19.25
C ASN A 720 88.57 20.27 20.06
N THR A 721 89.55 21.15 19.71
CA THR A 721 89.80 22.44 20.34
C THR A 721 89.08 23.57 19.60
N TRP A 722 88.61 23.34 18.38
CA TRP A 722 88.02 24.33 17.55
C TRP A 722 86.62 24.72 17.96
N ASP A 723 86.30 26.01 17.87
CA ASP A 723 84.90 26.46 18.04
C ASP A 723 84.03 26.14 16.82
N LEU A 724 82.66 26.23 16.98
CA LEU A 724 81.70 25.87 15.95
C LEU A 724 81.88 26.68 14.64
N ASN A 725 82.24 27.97 14.71
CA ASN A 725 82.34 28.76 13.51
C ASN A 725 83.59 28.36 12.68
N ARG A 726 84.73 28.05 13.34
CA ARG A 726 85.89 27.51 12.68
C ARG A 726 85.68 26.15 12.07
N ARG A 727 84.96 25.27 12.73
CA ARG A 727 84.55 23.95 12.17
C ARG A 727 83.65 24.10 10.93
N ARG A 728 82.65 24.99 10.96
CA ARG A 728 81.77 25.27 9.82
C ARG A 728 82.59 25.86 8.64
N ALA A 729 83.55 26.73 8.86
CA ALA A 729 84.40 27.31 7.82
C ALA A 729 85.22 26.21 7.11
N TYR A 730 85.82 25.33 7.86
CA TYR A 730 86.54 24.18 7.33
C TYR A 730 85.67 23.23 6.51
N ILE A 731 84.53 22.85 7.02
CA ILE A 731 83.64 21.98 6.32
C ILE A 731 83.13 22.56 5.00
N LYS A 732 82.95 23.88 4.91
CA LYS A 732 82.56 24.59 3.69
C LYS A 732 83.63 24.68 2.64
N ASN A 733 84.91 24.77 3.09
CA ASN A 733 86.05 24.94 2.18
C ASN A 733 87.26 24.25 2.78
N PRO A 734 87.33 22.92 2.70
CA PRO A 734 88.46 22.14 3.17
C PRO A 734 89.68 22.59 2.40
N ASP A 735 90.71 23.06 3.11
CA ASP A 735 91.99 23.51 2.44
C ASP A 735 92.76 22.28 1.98
N PRO A 736 92.95 22.04 0.66
CA PRO A 736 93.64 20.85 0.15
C PRO A 736 95.17 20.84 0.43
N LEU A 737 95.68 21.94 0.89
CA LEU A 737 97.09 22.10 1.18
C LEU A 737 97.45 22.00 2.69
N ASP A 738 96.45 21.85 3.53
CA ASP A 738 96.71 21.67 4.97
C ASP A 738 96.99 20.19 5.27
N GLU A 739 98.24 19.79 5.20
CA GLU A 739 98.81 18.44 5.49
C GLU A 739 98.57 17.99 6.95
N THR A 740 97.89 18.79 7.74
CA THR A 740 97.67 18.53 9.20
C THR A 740 96.39 17.74 9.44
N GLY A 741 95.53 17.45 8.41
CA GLY A 741 94.27 16.67 8.57
C GLY A 741 94.47 15.24 8.28
N VAL A 742 94.68 14.39 9.28
CA VAL A 742 94.98 12.97 9.17
C VAL A 742 93.94 12.06 9.93
N GLU A 743 93.07 12.68 10.76
CA GLU A 743 92.11 11.88 11.56
C GLU A 743 90.82 11.66 10.88
N ILE A 744 90.35 10.39 10.88
CA ILE A 744 89.06 10.01 10.44
C ILE A 744 88.13 10.01 11.64
N ARG A 745 86.87 10.47 11.46
CA ARG A 745 85.86 10.38 12.52
C ARG A 745 85.67 8.95 13.01
N THR A 746 86.02 8.71 14.26
CA THR A 746 85.75 7.42 14.92
C THR A 746 84.38 7.38 15.65
N LYS A 747 83.93 8.62 16.03
CA LYS A 747 82.64 8.81 16.70
C LYS A 747 81.93 9.99 16.14
N VAL A 748 80.57 9.93 16.06
CA VAL A 748 79.76 11.00 15.57
C VAL A 748 78.44 11.10 16.34
N CYS A 749 77.87 12.26 16.46
CA CYS A 749 76.51 12.46 16.90
C CYS A 749 75.72 13.33 15.91
N ALA A 750 74.37 13.25 15.93
CA ALA A 750 73.51 14.05 15.06
C ALA A 750 73.75 15.58 15.26
N ALA A 751 74.15 16.02 16.46
CA ALA A 751 74.39 17.41 16.75
C ALA A 751 75.63 17.95 15.99
N GLU A 752 76.72 17.17 15.84
CA GLU A 752 77.85 17.54 15.02
C GLU A 752 77.47 17.79 13.58
N PHE A 753 76.81 16.82 12.93
CA PHE A 753 76.41 16.96 11.55
C PHE A 753 75.47 18.16 11.33
N LEU A 754 74.39 18.24 12.15
CA LEU A 754 73.38 19.30 11.99
C LEU A 754 73.95 20.68 12.26
N CYS A 755 74.80 20.87 13.32
CA CYS A 755 75.27 22.14 13.64
C CYS A 755 76.47 22.58 12.75
N GLU A 756 77.32 21.63 12.39
CA GLU A 756 78.57 21.94 11.65
C GLU A 756 78.33 22.00 10.15
N MET A 757 77.62 20.99 9.56
CA MET A 757 77.40 20.90 8.12
C MET A 757 76.10 21.58 7.67
N MET A 758 74.95 21.34 8.38
CA MET A 758 73.67 21.89 7.99
C MET A 758 73.33 23.25 8.55
N GLY A 759 74.13 23.73 9.53
CA GLY A 759 73.90 25.03 10.17
C GLY A 759 72.71 25.12 11.10
N ILE A 760 72.09 23.98 11.44
CA ILE A 760 70.95 23.90 12.31
C ILE A 760 71.40 23.79 13.76
N ASN A 761 71.02 24.72 14.62
CA ASN A 761 71.44 24.76 16.03
C ASN A 761 70.52 23.88 16.90
N ILE A 762 70.99 23.38 18.03
CA ILE A 762 70.28 22.54 18.96
C ILE A 762 68.96 23.20 19.46
N SER A 763 68.91 24.53 19.51
CA SER A 763 67.81 25.35 19.93
C SER A 763 66.74 25.58 18.82
N ASP A 764 67.01 25.21 17.58
CA ASP A 764 66.13 25.50 16.44
C ASP A 764 64.87 24.66 16.41
N LYS A 765 63.79 25.27 15.95
CA LYS A 765 62.49 24.60 15.83
C LYS A 765 62.62 23.55 14.72
N GLY A 766 62.52 22.28 15.09
CA GLY A 766 62.71 21.17 14.15
C GLY A 766 63.99 20.35 14.38
N TYR A 767 64.98 20.84 15.19
CA TYR A 767 66.20 20.10 15.46
C TYR A 767 65.96 18.64 15.85
N LYS A 768 65.00 18.37 16.75
CA LYS A 768 64.71 17.02 17.22
C LYS A 768 64.25 16.07 16.08
N TYR A 769 63.57 16.59 15.10
CA TYR A 769 63.12 15.84 13.93
C TYR A 769 64.33 15.51 13.03
N GLU A 770 65.11 16.50 12.67
CA GLU A 770 66.30 16.28 11.83
C GLU A 770 67.35 15.41 12.53
N ALA A 771 67.55 15.55 13.83
CA ALA A 771 68.44 14.67 14.60
C ALA A 771 67.99 13.17 14.58
N ARG A 772 66.68 12.92 14.52
CA ARG A 772 66.17 11.54 14.35
C ARG A 772 66.49 11.00 12.95
N ARG A 773 66.36 11.84 11.91
CA ARG A 773 66.66 11.46 10.52
C ARG A 773 68.16 11.13 10.41
N VAL A 774 69.08 12.00 10.91
CA VAL A 774 70.49 11.75 10.88
C VAL A 774 70.90 10.51 11.64
N ASN A 775 70.30 10.26 12.83
CA ASN A 775 70.56 9.05 13.58
C ASN A 775 70.12 7.78 12.85
N LYS A 776 69.04 7.88 12.04
CA LYS A 776 68.61 6.77 11.21
C LYS A 776 69.58 6.50 10.06
N VAL A 777 70.02 7.56 9.37
CA VAL A 777 70.98 7.44 8.30
C VAL A 777 72.32 6.85 8.81
N LEU A 778 72.80 7.23 9.99
CA LEU A 778 73.97 6.64 10.60
C LEU A 778 73.82 5.14 10.89
N ASP A 779 72.62 4.73 11.32
CA ASP A 779 72.27 3.31 11.52
C ASP A 779 72.25 2.56 10.21
N ASP A 780 71.61 3.14 9.16
CA ASP A 780 71.53 2.59 7.82
C ASP A 780 72.88 2.47 7.13
N LEU A 781 73.86 3.36 7.47
CA LEU A 781 75.25 3.30 7.05
C LEU A 781 76.12 2.30 7.84
N GLY A 782 75.51 1.53 8.74
CA GLY A 782 76.24 0.54 9.53
C GLY A 782 77.02 1.04 10.72
N TRP A 783 76.87 2.30 11.12
CA TRP A 783 77.56 2.82 12.32
C TRP A 783 76.97 2.22 13.61
N LEU A 784 77.86 1.82 14.56
CA LEU A 784 77.42 1.15 15.76
C LEU A 784 76.87 2.10 16.82
N LYS A 785 75.70 1.84 17.35
CA LYS A 785 75.07 2.70 18.35
C LYS A 785 75.79 2.67 19.67
N LEU A 786 76.17 3.84 20.20
CA LEU A 786 76.66 3.99 21.57
C LEU A 786 75.60 4.54 22.50
N SER A 787 75.52 4.13 23.72
CA SER A 787 74.57 4.63 24.70
C SER A 787 74.66 6.15 24.88
N SER A 788 75.88 6.69 25.02
CA SER A 788 76.16 8.11 24.98
C SER A 788 77.69 8.33 24.84
N ALA A 789 78.14 9.46 24.27
CA ALA A 789 79.51 9.94 24.24
C ALA A 789 79.52 11.45 24.48
N ARG A 790 80.65 11.91 25.05
CA ARG A 790 80.86 13.35 25.28
C ARG A 790 81.56 13.98 24.08
N PHE A 791 80.97 15.10 23.60
CA PHE A 791 81.58 15.92 22.52
C PHE A 791 81.86 17.29 23.02
N PRO A 792 83.11 17.82 22.73
CA PRO A 792 83.56 19.07 23.32
C PRO A 792 82.61 20.24 23.25
N ILE A 793 81.94 20.45 22.14
CA ILE A 793 80.97 21.59 21.89
C ILE A 793 79.58 21.22 22.33
N TYR A 794 79.09 19.92 22.18
CA TYR A 794 77.72 19.51 22.28
C TYR A 794 77.39 18.79 23.60
N GLY A 795 78.40 18.59 24.49
CA GLY A 795 78.16 17.87 25.72
C GLY A 795 77.97 16.38 25.52
N THR A 796 77.19 15.74 26.41
CA THR A 796 76.87 14.30 26.30
C THR A 796 75.73 14.17 25.33
N GLN A 797 75.93 13.42 24.25
CA GLN A 797 74.99 13.16 23.18
C GLN A 797 74.84 11.64 22.94
N ARG A 798 73.68 11.20 22.36
CA ARG A 798 73.59 9.92 21.74
C ARG A 798 74.57 9.84 20.58
N ALA A 799 75.38 8.78 20.52
CA ALA A 799 76.52 8.75 19.59
C ALA A 799 76.48 7.43 18.75
N PHE A 800 77.27 7.48 17.70
CA PHE A 800 77.61 6.30 16.90
C PHE A 800 79.12 6.21 16.76
N SER A 801 79.66 4.97 16.73
CA SER A 801 81.06 4.67 16.44
C SER A 801 81.16 4.04 15.04
N ARG A 802 82.32 4.35 14.38
CA ARG A 802 82.65 3.70 13.11
C ARG A 802 82.86 2.19 13.42
N PRO A 803 82.27 1.28 12.55
CA PRO A 803 82.61 -0.13 12.66
C PRO A 803 84.07 -0.33 12.42
N GLU A 804 84.68 -1.23 13.17
CA GLU A 804 86.11 -1.60 12.99
C GLU A 804 86.14 -2.35 11.64
N ASP A 805 87.04 -1.97 10.72
CA ASP A 805 87.30 -2.75 9.52
C ASP A 805 88.08 -4.03 10.05
N ASP A 806 87.44 -5.19 9.77
CA ASP A 806 88.19 -6.44 9.96
C ASP A 806 89.35 -6.47 8.97
N ASP A 807 90.44 -6.02 9.39
CA ASP A 807 91.66 -6.20 8.61
C ASP A 807 91.95 -7.70 8.45
N GLU A 808 91.88 -8.16 7.26
CA GLU A 808 92.51 -9.40 6.83
C GLU A 808 93.99 -9.31 7.03
N SER A 809 94.42 -9.76 8.22
CA SER A 809 95.77 -10.15 8.49
C SER A 809 95.78 -11.49 9.17
N ASP A 810 95.70 -12.53 8.32
CA ASP A 810 96.36 -13.79 8.56
C ASP A 810 96.51 -14.60 7.24
N LEU A 811 97.62 -14.33 6.55
CA LEU A 811 98.40 -15.28 5.80
C LEU A 811 99.83 -14.84 5.63
#